data_08e45504f1655dc4d8e04a5ab11716fd
#
_entry.id   08e45504f1655dc4d8e04a5ab11716fd
#
_cell.length_a   1.000
_cell.length_b   1.000
_cell.length_c   1.000
_cell.angle_alpha   90.00
_cell.angle_beta   90.00
_cell.angle_gamma   90.00
#
_symmetry.space_group_name_H-M   'P 1'
#
loop_
_entity.id
_entity.type
_entity.pdbx_description
1 polymer ?
#
loop_
_entity_poly.entity_id
_entity_poly.type
_entity_poly.pdbx_seq_one_letter_code
_entity_poly.pdbx_strand_id
1 'polypeptide(L)'
;MRKQLRLLGIILLVLGVGVPAQVQADRVTNAYKQLQKERYEKVKSLLDKAISRQPINAGAHYVYALYFLTKANPAYQVDSSYSHILLALSHYAQIEPDDAATWAKVGITQTAIDRHRLKVEGIAFELAKKQHTIPAYQAYIQRFTTAREVKQAIQQRNLLAWQATQAAHTIGGYQNFIKTYPQATQVGEAQKRIDFFVYEAETERGTYKSLEEFLKNNPKNAYRDSAITQLFNLISVQHQAATYQAFLKKYDNSTAAKRAGDWLMSLYQQAGKLRAFHESFANYYRIDYVTQLLSVDTLQYFPILEAGRYGFIDHFGQIRIPIKYQQIHKDYLCDGIQDNFLLVMRNNLTGVVDKLGREVVAVNYDKIETLNGGIFIVTKNGFQGAFHQSGFQILPIKYDKIEPLNQYFLKVRRNGLWGVATHNGKLIVDCNFSEIDKKANSFVQFRKDNRYALVKNKQIFEQFLNKRFSIQLKYDDVAWMGDAYIKVIDQEKQGVVDTSGQLVLSPEYTTIKDLNVGWAARTSDSTQWQLFTRKGKPVSNETFERVSIHRKFFVAKQKGKWGSIDRYGRILEPFKRDSLIFIGDALLTFKGKQVLAKLKGLQKPLNLTPYKYVRGERGNYPGAKPFIYIETRLRKKGLINQQGKKMLSAVYDEISILANDLFSVRRYGKYGLVDTNRKIVLPIRYQGISNLKGGYQGLLLNRKFGLYHYKRKIKIEPKFSALPRPYSLQEDNRLFIVRKAKSYGLVDDKGKELISTKYDKIEYWTDSVALLKNETGDWFLYNFINKQRLKTKGFSQIQYLKKDHDEIIALVSKGKYGILSNRRGLLIPMEYDLIYNLGSMKQPMFFTERQYSGGKNFVVSYINFQRKTIWNKIMKEADYHRILCEQY
;
A
#
# COMPACT_ATOMS: atom_id res chain seq x y z
N MET A 1 33.73 25.53 -53.79
CA MET A 1 34.69 26.46 -54.40
C MET A 1 34.97 26.00 -55.83
N ARG A 2 34.61 26.82 -56.79
CA ARG A 2 34.92 26.69 -58.18
C ARG A 2 36.40 26.76 -58.46
N LYS A 3 36.89 25.94 -59.42
CA LYS A 3 37.90 26.30 -60.44
C LYS A 3 37.93 25.13 -61.43
N GLN A 4 37.37 25.24 -62.59
CA GLN A 4 37.83 25.65 -63.82
C GLN A 4 39.28 25.20 -64.08
N LEU A 5 39.43 24.34 -65.08
CA LEU A 5 40.46 24.56 -66.09
C LEU A 5 40.02 24.05 -67.49
N ARG A 6 40.01 24.94 -68.40
CA ARG A 6 39.91 24.78 -69.84
C ARG A 6 41.26 24.29 -70.41
N LEU A 7 41.19 23.80 -71.68
CA LEU A 7 42.07 23.82 -72.77
C LEU A 7 42.59 22.43 -73.18
N LEU A 8 42.78 22.05 -74.36
CA LEU A 8 42.83 22.67 -75.65
C LEU A 8 42.66 21.59 -76.73
N GLY A 9 41.94 21.85 -77.84
CA GLY A 9 41.85 20.97 -78.99
C GLY A 9 43.17 20.93 -79.74
N ILE A 10 43.55 19.77 -80.14
CA ILE A 10 44.45 19.61 -81.29
C ILE A 10 43.75 18.70 -82.23
N ILE A 11 43.28 19.28 -83.37
CA ILE A 11 42.85 18.64 -84.57
C ILE A 11 44.12 18.12 -85.21
N LEU A 12 44.27 16.79 -85.25
CA LEU A 12 45.17 16.09 -86.19
C LEU A 12 44.31 15.35 -87.22
N LEU A 13 44.18 15.99 -88.37
CA LEU A 13 43.67 15.39 -89.56
C LEU A 13 44.66 14.37 -90.09
N VAL A 14 44.41 13.06 -89.81
CA VAL A 14 45.11 11.99 -90.47
C VAL A 14 44.13 11.46 -91.49
N LEU A 15 44.46 11.79 -92.75
CA LEU A 15 43.84 11.13 -93.90
C LEU A 15 44.20 9.65 -93.87
N GLY A 16 43.36 8.84 -93.32
CA GLY A 16 43.39 7.35 -93.43
C GLY A 16 42.48 6.94 -94.56
N VAL A 17 43.00 6.35 -95.52
CA VAL A 17 42.31 5.70 -96.67
C VAL A 17 41.21 4.79 -96.11
N GLY A 18 39.94 5.20 -96.29
CA GLY A 18 38.74 4.42 -95.89
C GLY A 18 38.70 3.14 -96.71
N VAL A 19 38.90 2.05 -95.97
CA VAL A 19 38.43 0.73 -96.44
C VAL A 19 36.88 0.79 -96.22
N PRO A 20 36.06 0.45 -97.24
CA PRO A 20 34.60 0.57 -97.17
C PRO A 20 34.04 -0.18 -95.90
N ALA A 21 33.08 0.42 -95.25
CA ALA A 21 32.41 -0.08 -94.02
C ALA A 21 31.92 -1.56 -94.25
N GLN A 22 31.53 -1.90 -95.41
CA GLN A 22 31.06 -3.27 -95.81
C GLN A 22 32.13 -4.35 -95.54
N VAL A 23 33.42 -4.07 -95.62
CA VAL A 23 34.53 -5.01 -95.41
C VAL A 23 34.68 -5.28 -93.91
N GLN A 24 34.32 -4.33 -93.07
CA GLN A 24 34.34 -4.47 -91.65
C GLN A 24 33.12 -5.24 -91.11
N ALA A 25 31.91 -5.01 -91.58
CA ALA A 25 30.73 -5.78 -91.31
C ALA A 25 30.87 -7.26 -91.64
N ASP A 26 31.51 -7.55 -92.83
CA ASP A 26 31.81 -8.90 -93.23
C ASP A 26 32.80 -9.65 -92.32
N ARG A 27 33.81 -8.93 -91.76
CA ARG A 27 34.74 -9.52 -90.76
C ARG A 27 34.07 -9.89 -89.50
N VAL A 28 33.24 -9.02 -88.96
CA VAL A 28 32.44 -9.30 -87.70
C VAL A 28 31.50 -10.45 -87.96
N THR A 29 30.77 -10.44 -89.09
CA THR A 29 29.87 -11.53 -89.43
C THR A 29 30.63 -12.85 -89.57
N ASN A 30 31.83 -12.88 -90.15
CA ASN A 30 32.66 -14.02 -90.29
C ASN A 30 33.20 -14.49 -88.93
N ALA A 31 33.64 -13.58 -88.08
CA ALA A 31 34.06 -13.90 -86.66
C ALA A 31 32.92 -14.59 -85.90
N TYR A 32 31.69 -14.07 -85.98
CA TYR A 32 30.49 -14.65 -85.37
C TYR A 32 30.21 -16.08 -85.91
N LYS A 33 30.29 -16.32 -87.23
CA LYS A 33 30.16 -17.64 -87.83
C LYS A 33 31.27 -18.63 -87.40
N GLN A 34 32.50 -18.15 -87.27
CA GLN A 34 33.64 -18.96 -86.76
C GLN A 34 33.49 -19.28 -85.27
N LEU A 35 32.90 -18.39 -84.51
CA LEU A 35 32.58 -18.64 -83.06
C LEU A 35 31.58 -19.77 -82.93
N GLN A 36 30.56 -19.84 -83.80
CA GLN A 36 29.57 -20.91 -83.87
C GLN A 36 30.19 -22.27 -84.23
N LYS A 37 31.36 -22.26 -84.94
CA LYS A 37 32.17 -23.41 -85.34
C LYS A 37 33.31 -23.71 -84.32
N GLU A 38 33.29 -23.03 -83.13
CA GLU A 38 34.24 -23.22 -82.04
C GLU A 38 35.74 -22.94 -82.43
N ARG A 39 36.01 -22.16 -83.54
CA ARG A 39 37.36 -21.88 -84.03
C ARG A 39 37.96 -20.65 -83.34
N TYR A 40 38.25 -20.73 -82.06
CA TYR A 40 38.51 -19.62 -81.16
C TYR A 40 39.69 -18.77 -81.59
N GLU A 41 40.84 -19.31 -82.01
CA GLU A 41 42.02 -18.59 -82.53
C GLU A 41 41.71 -17.72 -83.77
N LYS A 42 40.89 -18.27 -84.61
CA LYS A 42 40.48 -17.54 -85.86
C LYS A 42 39.47 -16.44 -85.48
N VAL A 43 38.59 -16.67 -84.56
CA VAL A 43 37.69 -15.65 -84.05
C VAL A 43 38.49 -14.51 -83.45
N LYS A 44 39.43 -14.78 -82.53
CA LYS A 44 40.33 -13.75 -81.97
C LYS A 44 41.03 -12.93 -82.97
N SER A 45 41.72 -13.55 -83.96
CA SER A 45 42.46 -12.88 -84.99
C SER A 45 41.56 -11.95 -85.90
N LEU A 46 40.36 -12.36 -86.18
CA LEU A 46 39.36 -11.56 -86.91
C LEU A 46 38.87 -10.36 -86.12
N LEU A 47 38.60 -10.56 -84.83
CA LEU A 47 38.11 -9.48 -83.95
C LEU A 47 39.24 -8.51 -83.55
N ASP A 48 40.48 -8.93 -83.28
CA ASP A 48 41.62 -8.06 -83.06
C ASP A 48 41.83 -7.14 -84.26
N LYS A 49 41.75 -7.66 -85.48
CA LYS A 49 41.83 -6.91 -86.75
C LYS A 49 40.66 -5.97 -86.97
N ALA A 50 39.50 -6.28 -86.50
CA ALA A 50 38.32 -5.40 -86.50
C ALA A 50 38.47 -4.24 -85.54
N ILE A 51 38.83 -4.52 -84.27
CA ILE A 51 38.99 -3.52 -83.26
C ILE A 51 40.24 -2.61 -83.45
N SER A 52 41.38 -3.17 -83.93
CA SER A 52 42.56 -2.37 -84.21
C SER A 52 42.30 -1.28 -85.26
N ARG A 53 41.38 -1.53 -86.17
CA ARG A 53 40.99 -0.56 -87.23
C ARG A 53 39.83 0.36 -86.84
N GLN A 54 38.93 -0.15 -86.03
CA GLN A 54 37.77 0.57 -85.53
C GLN A 54 37.53 0.27 -84.03
N PRO A 55 38.19 0.94 -83.13
CA PRO A 55 38.11 0.64 -81.66
C PRO A 55 36.68 0.69 -81.06
N ILE A 56 35.80 1.41 -81.78
CA ILE A 56 34.39 1.57 -81.34
C ILE A 56 33.44 0.61 -82.04
N ASN A 57 33.95 -0.45 -82.74
CA ASN A 57 33.11 -1.36 -83.47
C ASN A 57 32.22 -2.23 -82.56
N ALA A 58 30.94 -1.86 -82.40
CA ALA A 58 29.97 -2.49 -81.55
C ALA A 58 29.76 -3.97 -81.82
N GLY A 59 29.68 -4.39 -83.13
CA GLY A 59 29.56 -5.77 -83.51
C GLY A 59 30.73 -6.61 -83.07
N ALA A 60 32.00 -6.12 -83.33
CA ALA A 60 33.18 -6.81 -82.87
C ALA A 60 33.23 -6.99 -81.38
N HIS A 61 32.92 -5.95 -80.65
CA HIS A 61 32.80 -6.03 -79.16
C HIS A 61 31.75 -7.00 -78.72
N TYR A 62 30.59 -7.03 -79.38
CA TYR A 62 29.53 -8.06 -79.06
C TYR A 62 30.02 -9.50 -79.33
N VAL A 63 30.69 -9.78 -80.47
CA VAL A 63 31.24 -11.10 -80.70
C VAL A 63 32.37 -11.45 -79.73
N TYR A 64 33.20 -10.49 -79.28
CA TYR A 64 34.15 -10.66 -78.20
C TYR A 64 33.47 -11.00 -76.88
N ALA A 65 32.38 -10.40 -76.62
CA ALA A 65 31.60 -10.71 -75.43
C ALA A 65 31.09 -12.17 -75.47
N LEU A 66 30.62 -12.61 -76.65
CA LEU A 66 30.21 -14.00 -76.84
C LEU A 66 31.41 -14.95 -76.70
N TYR A 67 32.58 -14.61 -77.31
CA TYR A 67 33.81 -15.36 -77.29
C TYR A 67 34.28 -15.63 -75.85
N PHE A 68 34.34 -14.56 -74.97
CA PHE A 68 34.74 -14.69 -73.62
C PHE A 68 33.71 -15.37 -72.74
N LEU A 69 32.41 -15.47 -73.17
CA LEU A 69 31.38 -16.19 -72.41
C LEU A 69 31.18 -17.62 -72.83
N THR A 70 31.85 -18.07 -73.93
CA THR A 70 31.71 -19.44 -74.44
C THR A 70 32.55 -20.39 -73.51
N LYS A 71 31.92 -21.32 -72.83
CA LYS A 71 32.58 -22.15 -71.77
C LYS A 71 33.64 -23.09 -72.40
N ALA A 72 33.47 -23.57 -73.69
CA ALA A 72 34.48 -24.36 -74.34
C ALA A 72 35.70 -23.58 -74.81
N ASN A 73 35.67 -22.24 -74.73
CA ASN A 73 36.81 -21.41 -75.15
C ASN A 73 37.83 -21.38 -73.94
N PRO A 74 39.12 -21.68 -74.18
CA PRO A 74 40.17 -21.57 -73.20
C PRO A 74 40.32 -20.17 -72.63
N ALA A 75 39.91 -19.13 -73.38
CA ALA A 75 39.89 -17.73 -72.91
C ALA A 75 38.59 -17.33 -72.17
N TYR A 76 37.80 -18.30 -71.71
CA TYR A 76 36.54 -18.03 -71.00
C TYR A 76 36.78 -17.11 -69.78
N GLN A 77 36.18 -15.92 -69.82
CA GLN A 77 36.32 -14.92 -68.81
C GLN A 77 35.11 -13.98 -68.76
N VAL A 78 34.34 -14.06 -67.69
CA VAL A 78 33.09 -13.32 -67.51
C VAL A 78 33.31 -11.81 -67.51
N ASP A 79 34.36 -11.33 -66.82
CA ASP A 79 34.68 -9.89 -66.72
C ASP A 79 35.04 -9.27 -68.06
N SER A 80 35.85 -10.01 -68.90
CA SER A 80 36.17 -9.60 -70.28
C SER A 80 34.93 -9.58 -71.14
N SER A 81 34.06 -10.63 -71.04
CA SER A 81 32.78 -10.61 -71.69
C SER A 81 31.96 -9.37 -71.32
N TYR A 82 31.91 -9.02 -70.04
CA TYR A 82 31.15 -7.82 -69.53
C TYR A 82 31.76 -6.51 -70.06
N SER A 83 33.09 -6.40 -70.08
CA SER A 83 33.74 -5.20 -70.58
C SER A 83 33.44 -4.98 -72.07
N HIS A 84 33.49 -6.06 -72.83
CA HIS A 84 33.20 -5.97 -74.25
C HIS A 84 31.71 -5.75 -74.54
N ILE A 85 30.79 -6.32 -73.77
CA ILE A 85 29.34 -6.09 -73.94
C ILE A 85 28.93 -4.65 -73.62
N LEU A 86 29.55 -4.03 -72.64
CA LEU A 86 29.33 -2.62 -72.34
C LEU A 86 29.82 -1.71 -73.48
N LEU A 87 30.98 -2.02 -74.10
CA LEU A 87 31.49 -1.30 -75.23
C LEU A 87 30.55 -1.53 -76.46
N ALA A 88 30.06 -2.75 -76.70
CA ALA A 88 29.06 -3.01 -77.72
C ALA A 88 27.81 -2.15 -77.49
N LEU A 89 27.29 -2.09 -76.25
CA LEU A 89 26.09 -1.28 -75.96
C LEU A 89 26.31 0.23 -76.16
N SER A 90 27.44 0.75 -75.69
CA SER A 90 27.72 2.21 -75.75
C SER A 90 27.91 2.69 -77.22
N HIS A 91 28.29 1.79 -78.08
CA HIS A 91 28.59 2.18 -79.55
C HIS A 91 27.51 1.73 -80.51
N TYR A 92 26.58 0.85 -80.11
CA TYR A 92 25.55 0.31 -81.05
C TYR A 92 24.65 1.41 -81.67
N ALA A 93 24.29 2.43 -80.92
CA ALA A 93 23.45 3.52 -81.36
C ALA A 93 24.18 4.45 -82.45
N GLN A 94 25.47 4.28 -82.60
CA GLN A 94 26.30 5.09 -83.49
C GLN A 94 26.71 4.29 -84.77
N ILE A 95 26.07 3.15 -85.01
CA ILE A 95 26.37 2.28 -86.13
C ILE A 95 25.72 2.80 -87.42
N GLU A 96 26.47 2.73 -88.57
CA GLU A 96 25.90 2.96 -89.85
C GLU A 96 24.76 1.98 -90.19
N PRO A 97 23.68 2.46 -90.81
CA PRO A 97 22.51 1.59 -91.11
C PRO A 97 22.81 0.30 -91.91
N ASP A 98 23.79 0.37 -92.80
CA ASP A 98 24.19 -0.80 -93.66
C ASP A 98 24.91 -1.86 -92.81
N ASP A 99 25.77 -1.46 -91.88
CA ASP A 99 26.46 -2.36 -90.95
C ASP A 99 25.46 -3.03 -90.00
N ALA A 100 24.52 -2.22 -89.50
CA ALA A 100 23.48 -2.73 -88.67
C ALA A 100 22.59 -3.73 -89.36
N ALA A 101 22.21 -3.48 -90.62
CA ALA A 101 21.44 -4.39 -91.43
C ALA A 101 22.18 -5.71 -91.70
N THR A 102 23.50 -5.64 -91.93
CA THR A 102 24.39 -6.78 -92.21
C THR A 102 24.52 -7.66 -90.93
N TRP A 103 24.67 -7.06 -89.80
CA TRP A 103 24.80 -7.75 -88.51
C TRP A 103 23.46 -8.33 -88.08
N ALA A 104 22.34 -7.66 -88.42
CA ALA A 104 21.00 -8.18 -88.06
C ALA A 104 20.71 -9.49 -88.77
N LYS A 105 21.24 -9.71 -90.03
CA LYS A 105 21.09 -10.97 -90.77
C LYS A 105 21.72 -12.20 -90.07
N VAL A 106 22.72 -11.95 -89.25
CA VAL A 106 23.33 -13.01 -88.38
C VAL A 106 22.92 -12.96 -86.89
N GLY A 107 21.89 -12.16 -86.56
CA GLY A 107 21.33 -12.06 -85.19
C GLY A 107 22.10 -11.12 -84.26
N ILE A 108 22.99 -10.26 -84.77
CA ILE A 108 23.64 -9.22 -83.98
C ILE A 108 22.77 -7.94 -84.00
N THR A 109 21.94 -7.83 -82.99
CA THR A 109 20.96 -6.75 -82.88
C THR A 109 21.08 -6.10 -81.44
N GLN A 110 20.56 -4.90 -81.30
CA GLN A 110 20.50 -4.26 -79.95
C GLN A 110 19.88 -5.19 -78.95
N THR A 111 18.77 -5.82 -79.25
CA THR A 111 18.10 -6.74 -78.36
C THR A 111 18.97 -7.96 -78.03
N ALA A 112 19.79 -8.48 -79.00
CA ALA A 112 20.70 -9.58 -78.69
C ALA A 112 21.85 -9.16 -77.82
N ILE A 113 22.40 -7.93 -77.98
CA ILE A 113 23.41 -7.33 -77.12
C ILE A 113 22.90 -7.17 -75.71
N ASP A 114 21.70 -6.59 -75.56
CA ASP A 114 21.04 -6.42 -74.26
C ASP A 114 20.79 -7.76 -73.52
N ARG A 115 20.27 -8.74 -74.27
CA ARG A 115 20.04 -10.11 -73.79
C ARG A 115 21.35 -10.74 -73.29
N HIS A 116 22.44 -10.52 -74.05
CA HIS A 116 23.75 -11.08 -73.70
C HIS A 116 24.32 -10.40 -72.46
N ARG A 117 24.15 -9.08 -72.35
CA ARG A 117 24.52 -8.32 -71.11
C ARG A 117 23.82 -8.90 -69.92
N LEU A 118 22.50 -9.07 -69.93
CA LEU A 118 21.73 -9.70 -68.84
C LEU A 118 22.21 -11.13 -68.52
N LYS A 119 22.59 -11.90 -69.61
CA LYS A 119 23.18 -13.25 -69.39
C LYS A 119 24.51 -13.22 -68.69
N VAL A 120 25.42 -12.29 -69.02
CA VAL A 120 26.71 -12.13 -68.42
C VAL A 120 26.52 -11.72 -66.93
N GLU A 121 25.69 -10.73 -66.72
CA GLU A 121 25.36 -10.23 -65.35
C GLU A 121 24.81 -11.38 -64.49
N GLY A 122 23.88 -12.19 -65.04
CA GLY A 122 23.33 -13.33 -64.30
C GLY A 122 24.34 -14.41 -63.99
N ILE A 123 25.23 -14.76 -64.99
CA ILE A 123 26.30 -15.73 -64.75
C ILE A 123 27.30 -15.22 -63.70
N ALA A 124 27.68 -13.95 -63.76
CA ALA A 124 28.56 -13.35 -62.75
C ALA A 124 27.93 -13.39 -61.36
N PHE A 125 26.60 -13.17 -61.28
CA PHE A 125 25.87 -13.26 -60.03
C PHE A 125 25.87 -14.71 -59.48
N GLU A 126 25.58 -15.70 -60.31
CA GLU A 126 25.61 -17.12 -59.89
C GLU A 126 27.03 -17.57 -59.46
N LEU A 127 28.11 -17.03 -60.11
CA LEU A 127 29.48 -17.28 -59.63
C LEU A 127 29.72 -16.67 -58.27
N ALA A 128 29.31 -15.42 -58.03
CA ALA A 128 29.39 -14.78 -56.74
C ALA A 128 28.57 -15.56 -55.67
N LYS A 129 27.37 -16.05 -56.07
CA LYS A 129 26.53 -16.88 -55.21
C LYS A 129 27.14 -18.24 -54.89
N LYS A 130 27.84 -18.87 -55.87
CA LYS A 130 28.57 -20.12 -55.64
C LYS A 130 29.70 -19.97 -54.64
N GLN A 131 30.42 -18.86 -54.71
CA GLN A 131 31.50 -18.53 -53.75
C GLN A 131 30.93 -18.18 -52.35
N HIS A 132 29.76 -17.56 -52.34
CA HIS A 132 28.99 -17.18 -51.15
C HIS A 132 29.84 -16.48 -50.06
N THR A 133 30.65 -15.50 -50.46
CA THR A 133 31.50 -14.71 -49.61
C THR A 133 31.22 -13.20 -49.76
N ILE A 134 31.51 -12.44 -48.67
CA ILE A 134 31.36 -10.98 -48.69
C ILE A 134 32.21 -10.35 -49.82
N PRO A 135 33.50 -10.71 -50.03
CA PRO A 135 34.31 -10.18 -51.12
C PRO A 135 33.72 -10.48 -52.52
N ALA A 136 33.21 -11.70 -52.75
CA ALA A 136 32.64 -12.08 -54.03
C ALA A 136 31.41 -11.23 -54.37
N TYR A 137 30.50 -11.06 -53.43
CA TYR A 137 29.34 -10.17 -53.65
C TYR A 137 29.77 -8.71 -53.77
N GLN A 138 30.76 -8.26 -53.04
CA GLN A 138 31.25 -6.90 -53.14
C GLN A 138 31.89 -6.63 -54.49
N ALA A 139 32.67 -7.56 -55.01
CA ALA A 139 33.27 -7.47 -56.37
C ALA A 139 32.19 -7.40 -57.44
N TYR A 140 31.14 -8.25 -57.33
CA TYR A 140 29.97 -8.21 -58.21
C TYR A 140 29.28 -6.85 -58.19
N ILE A 141 28.97 -6.32 -57.01
CA ILE A 141 28.28 -5.03 -56.84
C ILE A 141 29.07 -3.86 -57.45
N GLN A 142 30.41 -3.89 -57.29
CA GLN A 142 31.28 -2.85 -57.85
C GLN A 142 31.42 -2.94 -59.36
N ARG A 143 31.45 -4.18 -59.91
CA ARG A 143 31.68 -4.41 -61.32
C ARG A 143 30.41 -4.28 -62.18
N PHE A 144 29.26 -4.78 -61.65
CA PHE A 144 28.01 -4.90 -62.38
C PHE A 144 26.94 -3.92 -61.86
N THR A 145 27.31 -2.63 -61.75
CA THR A 145 26.53 -1.59 -61.07
C THR A 145 25.08 -1.41 -61.56
N THR A 146 24.81 -1.75 -62.83
CA THR A 146 23.49 -1.60 -63.45
C THR A 146 22.70 -2.92 -63.54
N ALA A 147 23.28 -4.02 -63.10
CA ALA A 147 22.63 -5.35 -63.18
C ALA A 147 21.42 -5.39 -62.26
N ARG A 148 20.35 -6.06 -62.70
CA ARG A 148 19.12 -6.26 -61.92
C ARG A 148 19.38 -7.03 -60.62
N GLU A 149 20.39 -7.88 -60.58
CA GLU A 149 20.78 -8.74 -59.45
C GLU A 149 21.60 -7.98 -58.41
N VAL A 150 22.02 -6.72 -58.63
CA VAL A 150 22.81 -5.89 -57.68
C VAL A 150 22.11 -5.77 -56.35
N LYS A 151 20.78 -5.53 -56.38
CA LYS A 151 19.99 -5.45 -55.16
C LYS A 151 20.05 -6.73 -54.32
N GLN A 152 19.97 -7.88 -55.00
CA GLN A 152 20.05 -9.19 -54.34
C GLN A 152 21.47 -9.50 -53.86
N ALA A 153 22.51 -9.10 -54.63
CA ALA A 153 23.91 -9.21 -54.20
C ALA A 153 24.18 -8.39 -52.93
N ILE A 154 23.66 -7.17 -52.85
CA ILE A 154 23.73 -6.31 -51.66
C ILE A 154 23.08 -6.99 -50.46
N GLN A 155 21.90 -7.57 -50.67
CA GLN A 155 21.19 -8.27 -49.60
C GLN A 155 22.01 -9.47 -49.10
N GLN A 156 22.56 -10.30 -49.97
CA GLN A 156 23.36 -11.47 -49.60
C GLN A 156 24.66 -11.07 -48.90
N ARG A 157 25.36 -10.05 -49.39
CA ARG A 157 26.56 -9.48 -48.76
C ARG A 157 26.25 -9.01 -47.36
N ASN A 158 25.17 -8.23 -47.18
CA ASN A 158 24.78 -7.68 -45.90
C ASN A 158 24.35 -8.78 -44.90
N LEU A 159 23.70 -9.84 -45.42
CA LEU A 159 23.30 -10.99 -44.60
C LEU A 159 24.53 -11.75 -44.10
N LEU A 160 25.53 -12.05 -44.95
CA LEU A 160 26.78 -12.69 -44.54
C LEU A 160 27.54 -11.85 -43.52
N ALA A 161 27.63 -10.52 -43.74
CA ALA A 161 28.27 -9.60 -42.82
C ALA A 161 27.55 -9.58 -41.46
N TRP A 162 26.21 -9.63 -41.50
CA TRP A 162 25.41 -9.69 -40.31
C TRP A 162 25.64 -10.98 -39.53
N GLN A 163 25.68 -12.14 -40.19
CA GLN A 163 25.95 -13.42 -39.57
C GLN A 163 27.36 -13.46 -38.90
N ALA A 164 28.38 -12.92 -39.57
CA ALA A 164 29.72 -12.78 -39.03
C ALA A 164 29.74 -11.84 -37.79
N THR A 165 28.98 -10.74 -37.85
CA THR A 165 28.87 -9.79 -36.75
C THR A 165 28.16 -10.43 -35.54
N GLN A 166 27.09 -11.23 -35.81
CA GLN A 166 26.39 -11.94 -34.71
C GLN A 166 27.27 -13.01 -34.06
N ALA A 167 28.09 -13.70 -34.84
CA ALA A 167 29.04 -14.70 -34.35
C ALA A 167 30.13 -14.07 -33.45
N ALA A 168 30.62 -12.88 -33.83
CA ALA A 168 31.60 -12.12 -33.02
C ALA A 168 30.98 -11.54 -31.73
N HIS A 169 29.71 -11.21 -31.76
CA HIS A 169 28.89 -10.74 -30.65
C HIS A 169 29.53 -9.66 -29.75
N THR A 170 30.12 -8.62 -30.37
CA THR A 170 30.79 -7.51 -29.68
C THR A 170 30.23 -6.15 -30.08
N ILE A 171 30.30 -5.17 -29.17
CA ILE A 171 29.89 -3.78 -29.44
C ILE A 171 30.60 -3.24 -30.69
N GLY A 172 31.94 -3.41 -30.74
CA GLY A 172 32.77 -2.95 -31.87
C GLY A 172 32.37 -3.61 -33.20
N GLY A 173 32.01 -4.87 -33.18
CA GLY A 173 31.50 -5.62 -34.34
C GLY A 173 30.22 -5.01 -34.87
N TYR A 174 29.22 -4.73 -34.01
CA TYR A 174 27.96 -4.12 -34.39
C TYR A 174 28.16 -2.67 -34.88
N GLN A 175 29.04 -1.88 -34.22
CA GLN A 175 29.35 -0.51 -34.65
C GLN A 175 30.00 -0.53 -36.05
N ASN A 176 30.94 -1.44 -36.28
CA ASN A 176 31.57 -1.58 -37.59
C ASN A 176 30.59 -2.02 -38.68
N PHE A 177 29.64 -2.92 -38.37
CA PHE A 177 28.59 -3.32 -39.28
C PHE A 177 27.73 -2.13 -39.71
N ILE A 178 27.24 -1.31 -38.74
CA ILE A 178 26.44 -0.11 -39.03
C ILE A 178 27.20 0.87 -39.90
N LYS A 179 28.49 1.10 -39.58
CA LYS A 179 29.37 2.00 -40.34
C LYS A 179 29.61 1.51 -41.78
N THR A 180 29.85 0.22 -41.94
CA THR A 180 30.21 -0.37 -43.25
C THR A 180 28.96 -0.62 -44.13
N TYR A 181 27.83 -0.94 -43.54
CA TYR A 181 26.59 -1.28 -44.24
C TYR A 181 25.37 -0.46 -43.75
N PRO A 182 25.43 0.90 -43.84
CA PRO A 182 24.41 1.77 -43.24
C PRO A 182 23.01 1.61 -43.83
N GLN A 183 22.91 1.02 -45.02
CA GLN A 183 21.61 0.77 -45.70
C GLN A 183 21.13 -0.69 -45.48
N ALA A 184 21.80 -1.49 -44.70
CA ALA A 184 21.37 -2.87 -44.44
C ALA A 184 20.11 -2.90 -43.59
N THR A 185 19.18 -3.79 -43.88
CA THR A 185 17.94 -3.98 -43.10
C THR A 185 18.20 -4.36 -41.66
N GLN A 186 19.38 -4.89 -41.37
CA GLN A 186 19.82 -5.33 -40.04
C GLN A 186 20.38 -4.20 -39.16
N VAL A 187 20.56 -2.97 -39.67
CA VAL A 187 21.10 -1.82 -38.92
C VAL A 187 20.31 -1.55 -37.66
N GLY A 188 18.97 -1.59 -37.70
CA GLY A 188 18.13 -1.41 -36.54
C GLY A 188 18.34 -2.46 -35.45
N GLU A 189 18.56 -3.72 -35.86
CA GLU A 189 18.84 -4.79 -34.91
C GLU A 189 20.28 -4.68 -34.34
N ALA A 190 21.24 -4.29 -35.18
CA ALA A 190 22.61 -4.03 -34.73
C ALA A 190 22.63 -2.92 -33.67
N GLN A 191 21.87 -1.83 -33.86
CA GLN A 191 21.74 -0.76 -32.89
C GLN A 191 21.11 -1.26 -31.58
N LYS A 192 20.06 -2.07 -31.65
CA LYS A 192 19.46 -2.69 -30.46
C LYS A 192 20.43 -3.56 -29.69
N ARG A 193 21.36 -4.27 -30.38
CA ARG A 193 22.39 -5.06 -29.69
C ARG A 193 23.40 -4.19 -28.98
N ILE A 194 23.82 -3.10 -29.61
CA ILE A 194 24.66 -2.10 -28.95
C ILE A 194 23.96 -1.54 -27.71
N ASP A 195 22.71 -1.12 -27.87
CA ASP A 195 21.89 -0.57 -26.79
C ASP A 195 21.75 -1.55 -25.62
N PHE A 196 21.62 -2.86 -25.92
CA PHE A 196 21.59 -3.93 -24.92
C PHE A 196 22.90 -4.03 -24.13
N PHE A 197 24.05 -4.04 -24.81
CA PHE A 197 25.35 -4.12 -24.14
C PHE A 197 25.61 -2.90 -23.24
N VAL A 198 25.26 -1.70 -23.72
CA VAL A 198 25.36 -0.46 -22.93
C VAL A 198 24.46 -0.55 -21.71
N TYR A 199 23.22 -0.98 -21.89
CA TYR A 199 22.26 -1.17 -20.81
C TYR A 199 22.79 -2.18 -19.79
N GLU A 200 23.26 -3.34 -20.22
CA GLU A 200 23.76 -4.40 -19.33
C GLU A 200 24.97 -3.91 -18.53
N ALA A 201 25.98 -3.32 -19.20
CA ALA A 201 27.19 -2.84 -18.55
C ALA A 201 26.95 -1.68 -17.56
N GLU A 202 26.16 -0.68 -17.93
CA GLU A 202 25.91 0.47 -17.06
C GLU A 202 24.90 0.18 -15.95
N THR A 203 24.01 -0.82 -16.14
CA THR A 203 23.03 -1.21 -15.13
C THR A 203 23.36 -2.48 -14.37
N GLU A 204 24.50 -3.12 -14.61
CA GLU A 204 24.95 -4.36 -13.97
C GLU A 204 24.80 -4.33 -12.44
N ARG A 205 25.20 -3.22 -11.82
CA ARG A 205 25.07 -3.02 -10.37
C ARG A 205 23.61 -2.98 -9.92
N GLY A 206 22.67 -2.61 -10.82
CA GLY A 206 21.23 -2.52 -10.58
C GLY A 206 20.85 -1.66 -9.37
N THR A 207 21.70 -0.70 -9.01
CA THR A 207 21.44 0.25 -7.93
C THR A 207 20.63 1.45 -8.44
N TYR A 208 19.97 2.17 -7.53
CA TYR A 208 19.27 3.40 -7.88
C TYR A 208 20.18 4.36 -8.69
N LYS A 209 21.42 4.56 -8.22
CA LYS A 209 22.38 5.47 -8.85
C LYS A 209 22.78 5.03 -10.26
N SER A 210 23.12 3.74 -10.45
CA SER A 210 23.52 3.24 -11.78
C SER A 210 22.39 3.34 -12.81
N LEU A 211 21.15 3.08 -12.38
CA LEU A 211 19.98 3.22 -13.25
C LEU A 211 19.70 4.69 -13.59
N GLU A 212 19.81 5.62 -12.66
CA GLU A 212 19.64 7.05 -12.95
C GLU A 212 20.73 7.59 -13.88
N GLU A 213 21.98 7.20 -13.67
CA GLU A 213 23.12 7.56 -14.55
C GLU A 213 22.89 7.03 -15.96
N PHE A 214 22.52 5.76 -16.11
CA PHE A 214 22.17 5.18 -17.41
C PHE A 214 21.05 5.97 -18.09
N LEU A 215 19.93 6.25 -17.39
CA LEU A 215 18.77 6.98 -17.94
C LEU A 215 19.12 8.41 -18.36
N LYS A 216 20.06 9.04 -17.67
CA LYS A 216 20.57 10.37 -17.99
C LYS A 216 21.48 10.37 -19.22
N ASN A 217 22.41 9.40 -19.27
CA ASN A 217 23.43 9.34 -20.30
C ASN A 217 22.94 8.76 -21.62
N ASN A 218 21.91 7.89 -21.56
CA ASN A 218 21.37 7.14 -22.71
C ASN A 218 19.86 7.40 -22.95
N PRO A 219 19.45 8.64 -23.24
CA PRO A 219 18.02 8.99 -23.32
C PRO A 219 17.26 8.33 -24.48
N LYS A 220 17.96 7.82 -25.51
CA LYS A 220 17.39 7.20 -26.71
C LYS A 220 17.63 5.68 -26.76
N ASN A 221 18.25 5.08 -25.76
CA ASN A 221 18.53 3.65 -25.71
C ASN A 221 17.25 2.82 -25.73
N ALA A 222 17.22 1.74 -26.53
CA ALA A 222 16.06 0.88 -26.68
C ALA A 222 15.60 0.20 -25.37
N TYR A 223 16.50 0.05 -24.39
CA TYR A 223 16.23 -0.55 -23.07
C TYR A 223 15.93 0.47 -21.97
N ARG A 224 15.73 1.75 -22.36
CA ARG A 224 15.38 2.83 -21.44
C ARG A 224 14.17 2.48 -20.56
N ASP A 225 13.09 1.95 -21.13
CA ASP A 225 11.88 1.60 -20.40
C ASP A 225 12.09 0.42 -19.43
N SER A 226 12.99 -0.52 -19.80
CA SER A 226 13.45 -1.58 -18.90
C SER A 226 14.20 -1.04 -17.68
N ALA A 227 15.07 -0.06 -17.88
CA ALA A 227 15.78 0.62 -16.79
C ALA A 227 14.81 1.42 -15.91
N ILE A 228 13.82 2.12 -16.48
CA ILE A 228 12.77 2.82 -15.74
C ILE A 228 11.94 1.83 -14.91
N THR A 229 11.62 0.68 -15.48
CA THR A 229 10.89 -0.38 -14.76
C THR A 229 11.70 -0.93 -13.58
N GLN A 230 13.01 -1.14 -13.76
CA GLN A 230 13.88 -1.54 -12.65
C GLN A 230 13.96 -0.45 -11.58
N LEU A 231 14.12 0.83 -11.98
CA LEU A 231 14.12 1.96 -11.07
C LEU A 231 12.80 2.05 -10.28
N PHE A 232 11.67 1.90 -10.95
CA PHE A 232 10.35 1.85 -10.32
C PHE A 232 10.26 0.74 -9.27
N ASN A 233 10.75 -0.46 -9.58
CA ASN A 233 10.75 -1.58 -8.64
C ASN A 233 11.60 -1.30 -7.39
N LEU A 234 12.68 -0.52 -7.54
CA LEU A 234 13.49 -0.09 -6.39
C LEU A 234 12.77 0.94 -5.53
N ILE A 235 12.29 2.03 -6.12
CA ILE A 235 11.72 3.15 -5.36
C ILE A 235 10.34 2.83 -4.77
N SER A 236 9.56 1.99 -5.45
CA SER A 236 8.21 1.60 -5.04
C SER A 236 8.17 0.81 -3.73
N VAL A 237 9.32 0.33 -3.24
CA VAL A 237 9.44 -0.29 -1.90
C VAL A 237 9.02 0.66 -0.78
N GLN A 238 9.19 1.99 -0.96
CA GLN A 238 8.73 2.98 0.01
C GLN A 238 7.20 3.04 0.14
N HIS A 239 6.49 2.64 -0.91
CA HIS A 239 5.03 2.61 -0.99
C HIS A 239 4.36 3.89 -0.44
N GLN A 240 4.86 5.05 -0.86
CA GLN A 240 4.38 6.36 -0.45
C GLN A 240 3.87 7.16 -1.64
N ALA A 241 2.81 7.94 -1.44
CA ALA A 241 2.23 8.78 -2.50
C ALA A 241 3.26 9.73 -3.12
N ALA A 242 4.09 10.37 -2.30
CA ALA A 242 5.13 11.29 -2.77
C ALA A 242 6.14 10.62 -3.72
N THR A 243 6.49 9.36 -3.47
CA THR A 243 7.39 8.57 -4.31
C THR A 243 6.79 8.34 -5.71
N TYR A 244 5.51 7.94 -5.75
CA TYR A 244 4.82 7.71 -7.02
C TYR A 244 4.57 9.01 -7.78
N GLN A 245 4.25 10.12 -7.10
CA GLN A 245 4.11 11.44 -7.71
C GLN A 245 5.41 11.91 -8.35
N ALA A 246 6.53 11.81 -7.63
CA ALA A 246 7.85 12.18 -8.15
C ALA A 246 8.25 11.32 -9.37
N PHE A 247 7.93 10.03 -9.31
CA PHE A 247 8.18 9.12 -10.43
C PHE A 247 7.35 9.49 -11.66
N LEU A 248 6.04 9.70 -11.51
CA LEU A 248 5.14 10.08 -12.60
C LEU A 248 5.54 11.41 -13.24
N LYS A 249 5.98 12.39 -12.45
CA LYS A 249 6.48 13.66 -12.98
C LYS A 249 7.67 13.51 -13.91
N LYS A 250 8.51 12.48 -13.71
CA LYS A 250 9.78 12.28 -14.46
C LYS A 250 9.63 11.22 -15.58
N TYR A 251 8.71 10.28 -15.46
CA TYR A 251 8.62 9.09 -16.31
C TYR A 251 7.18 8.75 -16.73
N ASP A 252 6.33 9.74 -16.95
CA ASP A 252 4.88 9.62 -17.26
C ASP A 252 4.57 8.74 -18.46
N ASN A 253 5.44 8.71 -19.46
CA ASN A 253 5.27 7.95 -20.71
C ASN A 253 5.87 6.53 -20.66
N SER A 254 6.32 6.05 -19.50
CA SER A 254 6.89 4.71 -19.36
C SER A 254 5.81 3.64 -19.09
N THR A 255 6.11 2.36 -19.36
CA THR A 255 5.22 1.25 -18.99
C THR A 255 5.02 1.16 -17.46
N ALA A 256 6.05 1.51 -16.69
CA ALA A 256 5.97 1.55 -15.24
C ALA A 256 5.07 2.68 -14.71
N ALA A 257 4.86 3.75 -15.47
CA ALA A 257 3.97 4.86 -15.09
C ALA A 257 2.53 4.40 -14.85
N LYS A 258 2.03 3.44 -15.62
CA LYS A 258 0.70 2.87 -15.43
C LYS A 258 0.57 2.25 -14.02
N ARG A 259 1.56 1.43 -13.62
CA ARG A 259 1.58 0.84 -12.27
C ARG A 259 1.75 1.88 -11.17
N ALA A 260 2.60 2.89 -11.39
CA ALA A 260 2.78 3.98 -10.44
C ALA A 260 1.47 4.77 -10.23
N GLY A 261 0.75 5.05 -11.32
CA GLY A 261 -0.56 5.70 -11.28
C GLY A 261 -1.62 4.87 -10.56
N ASP A 262 -1.67 3.56 -10.82
CA ASP A 262 -2.59 2.65 -10.14
C ASP A 262 -2.33 2.59 -8.62
N TRP A 263 -1.08 2.49 -8.19
CA TRP A 263 -0.71 2.54 -6.78
C TRP A 263 -1.03 3.90 -6.15
N LEU A 264 -0.75 4.99 -6.86
CA LEU A 264 -1.05 6.33 -6.37
C LEU A 264 -2.56 6.53 -6.19
N MET A 265 -3.37 6.13 -7.18
CA MET A 265 -4.83 6.15 -7.10
C MET A 265 -5.33 5.35 -5.89
N SER A 266 -4.77 4.14 -5.69
CA SER A 266 -5.11 3.28 -4.56
C SER A 266 -4.86 3.96 -3.21
N LEU A 267 -3.70 4.59 -3.03
CA LEU A 267 -3.35 5.31 -1.81
C LEU A 267 -4.27 6.52 -1.56
N TYR A 268 -4.63 7.27 -2.61
CA TYR A 268 -5.57 8.38 -2.50
C TYR A 268 -6.99 7.90 -2.16
N GLN A 269 -7.43 6.79 -2.76
CA GLN A 269 -8.74 6.20 -2.49
C GLN A 269 -8.85 5.73 -1.02
N GLN A 270 -7.82 5.04 -0.51
CA GLN A 270 -7.77 4.62 0.89
C GLN A 270 -7.74 5.79 1.88
N ALA A 271 -7.12 6.90 1.50
CA ALA A 271 -7.13 8.13 2.28
C ALA A 271 -8.45 8.93 2.19
N GLY A 272 -9.46 8.44 1.45
CA GLY A 272 -10.70 9.18 1.18
C GLY A 272 -10.50 10.43 0.32
N LYS A 273 -9.43 10.49 -0.47
CA LYS A 273 -9.01 11.66 -1.26
C LYS A 273 -9.10 11.43 -2.77
N LEU A 274 -9.98 10.53 -3.22
CA LEU A 274 -10.09 10.18 -4.64
C LEU A 274 -10.38 11.39 -5.53
N ARG A 275 -11.17 12.36 -5.04
CA ARG A 275 -11.44 13.64 -5.73
C ARG A 275 -10.15 14.45 -5.95
N ALA A 276 -9.31 14.56 -4.92
CA ALA A 276 -8.04 15.26 -5.05
C ALA A 276 -7.08 14.57 -6.04
N PHE A 277 -7.11 13.23 -6.11
CA PHE A 277 -6.40 12.50 -7.16
C PHE A 277 -6.92 12.88 -8.55
N HIS A 278 -8.24 12.84 -8.77
CA HIS A 278 -8.85 13.20 -10.04
C HIS A 278 -8.46 14.62 -10.50
N GLU A 279 -8.49 15.60 -9.60
CA GLU A 279 -8.12 16.99 -9.90
C GLU A 279 -6.63 17.17 -10.20
N SER A 280 -5.75 16.37 -9.56
CA SER A 280 -4.30 16.51 -9.69
C SER A 280 -3.68 15.70 -10.83
N PHE A 281 -4.36 14.67 -11.32
CA PHE A 281 -3.82 13.70 -12.29
C PHE A 281 -4.76 13.50 -13.49
N ALA A 282 -5.16 14.60 -14.14
CA ALA A 282 -6.06 14.60 -15.30
C ALA A 282 -5.57 13.72 -16.48
N ASN A 283 -4.25 13.53 -16.62
CA ASN A 283 -3.66 12.69 -17.65
C ASN A 283 -3.49 11.22 -17.26
N TYR A 284 -4.01 10.81 -16.11
CA TYR A 284 -3.98 9.40 -15.72
C TYR A 284 -4.76 8.55 -16.73
N TYR A 285 -4.16 7.45 -17.19
CA TYR A 285 -4.72 6.62 -18.27
C TYR A 285 -6.10 5.99 -17.96
N ARG A 286 -6.54 6.00 -16.70
CA ARG A 286 -7.86 5.55 -16.23
C ARG A 286 -8.67 6.67 -15.59
N ILE A 287 -8.48 7.92 -16.01
CA ILE A 287 -9.18 9.07 -15.40
C ILE A 287 -10.72 8.96 -15.53
N ASP A 288 -11.21 8.45 -16.66
CA ASP A 288 -12.66 8.21 -16.87
C ASP A 288 -13.21 7.20 -15.86
N TYR A 289 -12.43 6.18 -15.53
CA TYR A 289 -12.78 5.23 -14.47
C TYR A 289 -12.86 5.91 -13.10
N VAL A 290 -11.92 6.78 -12.78
CA VAL A 290 -11.94 7.56 -11.53
C VAL A 290 -13.16 8.47 -11.48
N THR A 291 -13.51 9.11 -12.58
CA THR A 291 -14.72 9.94 -12.72
C THR A 291 -15.98 9.13 -12.43
N GLN A 292 -16.10 7.94 -12.99
CA GLN A 292 -17.22 7.03 -12.72
C GLN A 292 -17.25 6.58 -11.26
N LEU A 293 -16.09 6.22 -10.66
CA LEU A 293 -16.01 5.86 -9.26
C LEU A 293 -16.47 6.99 -8.34
N LEU A 294 -16.09 8.24 -8.62
CA LEU A 294 -16.52 9.41 -7.84
C LEU A 294 -18.05 9.59 -7.84
N SER A 295 -18.74 9.18 -8.89
CA SER A 295 -20.20 9.24 -8.95
C SER A 295 -20.91 8.26 -8.01
N VAL A 296 -20.22 7.21 -7.57
CA VAL A 296 -20.76 6.15 -6.69
C VAL A 296 -20.03 6.02 -5.35
N ASP A 297 -18.98 6.80 -5.12
CA ASP A 297 -18.07 6.68 -3.96
C ASP A 297 -18.83 6.76 -2.62
N THR A 298 -19.78 7.69 -2.51
CA THR A 298 -20.58 7.90 -1.29
C THR A 298 -21.81 7.02 -1.17
N LEU A 299 -22.13 6.23 -2.20
CA LEU A 299 -23.34 5.40 -2.20
C LEU A 299 -23.13 4.15 -1.33
N GLN A 300 -24.16 3.79 -0.58
CA GLN A 300 -24.26 2.49 0.08
C GLN A 300 -25.00 1.52 -0.84
N TYR A 301 -24.53 0.27 -0.86
CA TYR A 301 -25.18 -0.79 -1.63
C TYR A 301 -25.86 -1.79 -0.69
N PHE A 302 -26.97 -2.33 -1.16
CA PHE A 302 -27.80 -3.30 -0.44
C PHE A 302 -28.02 -4.51 -1.32
N PRO A 303 -27.84 -5.73 -0.79
CA PRO A 303 -28.02 -6.95 -1.58
C PRO A 303 -29.49 -7.17 -1.88
N ILE A 304 -29.80 -7.62 -3.09
CA ILE A 304 -31.09 -8.13 -3.50
C ILE A 304 -30.95 -9.55 -4.01
N LEU A 305 -32.02 -10.35 -3.85
CA LEU A 305 -32.05 -11.73 -4.30
C LEU A 305 -33.21 -11.95 -5.25
N GLU A 306 -32.91 -12.34 -6.49
CA GLU A 306 -33.93 -12.68 -7.50
C GLU A 306 -33.54 -13.96 -8.25
N ALA A 307 -34.49 -14.84 -8.44
CA ALA A 307 -34.29 -16.15 -9.07
C ALA A 307 -33.03 -16.90 -8.53
N GLY A 308 -32.85 -16.85 -7.20
CA GLY A 308 -31.74 -17.50 -6.52
C GLY A 308 -30.37 -16.86 -6.76
N ARG A 309 -30.30 -15.64 -7.30
CA ARG A 309 -29.05 -14.91 -7.56
C ARG A 309 -29.07 -13.55 -6.89
N TYR A 310 -27.90 -13.15 -6.38
CA TYR A 310 -27.68 -11.86 -5.77
C TYR A 310 -27.22 -10.82 -6.79
N GLY A 311 -27.69 -9.61 -6.61
CA GLY A 311 -27.19 -8.35 -7.12
C GLY A 311 -27.23 -7.30 -6.03
N PHE A 312 -26.89 -6.05 -6.37
CA PHE A 312 -26.90 -4.96 -5.39
C PHE A 312 -27.55 -3.72 -5.97
N ILE A 313 -28.37 -3.08 -5.15
CA ILE A 313 -29.01 -1.79 -5.42
C ILE A 313 -28.43 -0.72 -4.51
N ASP A 314 -28.53 0.54 -4.94
CA ASP A 314 -28.29 1.70 -4.09
C ASP A 314 -29.54 2.11 -3.30
N HIS A 315 -29.46 3.16 -2.51
CA HIS A 315 -30.56 3.68 -1.70
C HIS A 315 -31.66 4.36 -2.51
N PHE A 316 -31.51 4.46 -3.83
CA PHE A 316 -32.58 4.89 -4.74
C PHE A 316 -33.26 3.72 -5.47
N GLY A 317 -32.78 2.50 -5.29
CA GLY A 317 -33.30 1.30 -5.93
C GLY A 317 -32.69 1.01 -7.31
N GLN A 318 -31.62 1.73 -7.70
CA GLN A 318 -30.92 1.46 -8.95
C GLN A 318 -30.00 0.25 -8.80
N ILE A 319 -30.09 -0.70 -9.72
CA ILE A 319 -29.18 -1.85 -9.77
C ILE A 319 -27.79 -1.35 -10.14
N ARG A 320 -26.84 -1.48 -9.22
CA ARG A 320 -25.43 -1.08 -9.40
C ARG A 320 -24.54 -2.27 -9.75
N ILE A 321 -24.84 -3.42 -9.18
CA ILE A 321 -24.15 -4.67 -9.49
C ILE A 321 -25.19 -5.67 -10.00
N PRO A 322 -25.00 -6.22 -11.21
CA PRO A 322 -25.96 -7.11 -11.85
C PRO A 322 -26.31 -8.35 -11.01
N ILE A 323 -27.57 -8.82 -11.15
CA ILE A 323 -28.09 -10.00 -10.45
C ILE A 323 -27.58 -11.26 -11.14
N LYS A 324 -26.38 -11.72 -10.77
CA LYS A 324 -25.73 -12.90 -11.40
C LYS A 324 -24.96 -13.82 -10.45
N TYR A 325 -24.79 -13.42 -9.18
CA TYR A 325 -23.96 -14.16 -8.23
C TYR A 325 -24.78 -15.12 -7.40
N GLN A 326 -24.27 -16.31 -7.15
CA GLN A 326 -24.97 -17.35 -6.39
C GLN A 326 -24.86 -17.14 -4.88
N GLN A 327 -23.76 -16.53 -4.43
CA GLN A 327 -23.50 -16.23 -3.02
C GLN A 327 -22.75 -14.90 -2.89
N ILE A 328 -22.86 -14.30 -1.71
CA ILE A 328 -22.17 -13.07 -1.30
C ILE A 328 -21.64 -13.25 0.13
N HIS A 329 -20.80 -12.34 0.61
CA HIS A 329 -20.36 -12.38 1.99
C HIS A 329 -21.54 -12.11 2.94
N LYS A 330 -21.62 -12.87 4.04
CA LYS A 330 -22.75 -12.80 4.98
C LYS A 330 -22.95 -11.42 5.61
N ASP A 331 -21.85 -10.72 5.90
CA ASP A 331 -21.87 -9.38 6.48
C ASP A 331 -22.63 -8.36 5.60
N TYR A 332 -22.70 -8.58 4.29
CA TYR A 332 -23.45 -7.73 3.37
C TYR A 332 -24.97 -7.76 3.58
N LEU A 333 -25.47 -8.78 4.29
CA LEU A 333 -26.88 -8.90 4.63
C LEU A 333 -27.28 -8.05 5.84
N CYS A 334 -26.31 -7.60 6.65
CA CYS A 334 -26.59 -6.97 7.94
C CYS A 334 -26.37 -5.45 7.95
N ASP A 335 -25.58 -4.93 7.01
CA ASP A 335 -25.27 -3.50 6.92
C ASP A 335 -25.16 -3.05 5.46
N GLY A 336 -25.43 -1.75 5.21
CA GLY A 336 -25.20 -1.13 3.90
C GLY A 336 -23.70 -1.08 3.58
N ILE A 337 -23.33 -1.60 2.43
CA ILE A 337 -21.97 -1.76 2.00
C ILE A 337 -21.43 -0.41 1.53
N GLN A 338 -20.38 0.07 2.20
CA GLN A 338 -19.62 1.27 1.83
C GLN A 338 -18.29 0.92 1.15
N ASP A 339 -17.86 -0.34 1.25
CA ASP A 339 -16.61 -0.80 0.70
C ASP A 339 -16.51 -0.56 -0.80
N ASN A 340 -15.31 -0.19 -1.26
CA ASN A 340 -15.05 0.04 -2.68
C ASN A 340 -15.03 -1.25 -3.51
N PHE A 341 -14.92 -2.40 -2.83
CA PHE A 341 -14.80 -3.72 -3.45
C PHE A 341 -15.65 -4.73 -2.72
N LEU A 342 -16.37 -5.54 -3.48
CA LEU A 342 -17.29 -6.55 -2.96
C LEU A 342 -16.82 -7.95 -3.37
N LEU A 343 -16.81 -8.87 -2.39
CA LEU A 343 -16.58 -10.29 -2.64
C LEU A 343 -17.88 -10.93 -3.17
N VAL A 344 -17.78 -11.59 -4.28
CA VAL A 344 -18.89 -12.25 -4.97
C VAL A 344 -18.51 -13.67 -5.36
N MET A 345 -19.51 -14.58 -5.39
CA MET A 345 -19.26 -15.98 -5.67
C MET A 345 -20.15 -16.52 -6.79
N ARG A 346 -19.55 -17.37 -7.63
CA ARG A 346 -20.22 -18.10 -8.71
C ARG A 346 -19.58 -19.47 -8.84
N ASN A 347 -20.39 -20.54 -8.86
CA ASN A 347 -19.93 -21.94 -8.93
C ASN A 347 -18.90 -22.28 -7.85
N ASN A 348 -19.15 -21.83 -6.61
CA ASN A 348 -18.26 -21.97 -5.43
C ASN A 348 -16.88 -21.30 -5.57
N LEU A 349 -16.68 -20.50 -6.60
CA LEU A 349 -15.47 -19.70 -6.79
C LEU A 349 -15.73 -18.24 -6.46
N THR A 350 -14.78 -17.63 -5.80
CA THR A 350 -14.81 -16.24 -5.34
C THR A 350 -14.11 -15.30 -6.33
N GLY A 351 -14.65 -14.11 -6.48
CA GLY A 351 -14.05 -12.99 -7.21
C GLY A 351 -14.28 -11.67 -6.47
N VAL A 352 -13.72 -10.60 -6.99
CA VAL A 352 -13.89 -9.23 -6.48
C VAL A 352 -14.47 -8.34 -7.56
N VAL A 353 -15.52 -7.60 -7.23
CA VAL A 353 -16.06 -6.56 -8.09
C VAL A 353 -15.90 -5.19 -7.41
N ASP A 354 -15.72 -4.16 -8.22
CA ASP A 354 -15.74 -2.77 -7.75
C ASP A 354 -17.17 -2.22 -7.64
N LYS A 355 -17.31 -1.01 -7.10
CA LYS A 355 -18.63 -0.32 -7.01
C LYS A 355 -19.31 -0.06 -8.36
N LEU A 356 -18.59 -0.17 -9.48
CA LEU A 356 -19.15 -0.06 -10.82
C LEU A 356 -19.60 -1.43 -11.39
N GLY A 357 -19.45 -2.52 -10.61
CA GLY A 357 -19.81 -3.88 -11.00
C GLY A 357 -18.79 -4.57 -11.92
N ARG A 358 -17.59 -3.99 -12.08
CA ARG A 358 -16.50 -4.60 -12.89
C ARG A 358 -15.76 -5.64 -12.08
N GLU A 359 -15.50 -6.78 -12.66
CA GLU A 359 -14.66 -7.83 -12.08
C GLU A 359 -13.20 -7.35 -12.05
N VAL A 360 -12.71 -6.98 -10.87
CA VAL A 360 -11.33 -6.57 -10.61
C VAL A 360 -10.44 -7.79 -10.47
N VAL A 361 -10.93 -8.79 -9.73
CA VAL A 361 -10.34 -10.12 -9.64
C VAL A 361 -11.39 -11.11 -10.13
N ALA A 362 -11.06 -11.86 -11.16
CA ALA A 362 -11.98 -12.80 -11.78
C ALA A 362 -12.58 -13.79 -10.77
N VAL A 363 -13.84 -14.20 -10.99
CA VAL A 363 -14.51 -15.20 -10.15
C VAL A 363 -13.95 -16.59 -10.49
N ASN A 364 -12.74 -16.89 -9.99
CA ASN A 364 -11.99 -18.10 -10.35
C ASN A 364 -11.11 -18.66 -9.20
N TYR A 365 -11.34 -18.22 -7.97
CA TYR A 365 -10.49 -18.57 -6.83
C TYR A 365 -11.30 -19.24 -5.72
N ASP A 366 -10.67 -20.16 -5.01
CA ASP A 366 -11.30 -20.88 -3.89
C ASP A 366 -11.63 -19.92 -2.75
N LYS A 367 -10.75 -18.96 -2.49
CA LYS A 367 -10.90 -17.94 -1.44
C LYS A 367 -10.19 -16.66 -1.82
N ILE A 368 -10.73 -15.52 -1.41
CA ILE A 368 -10.08 -14.20 -1.50
C ILE A 368 -10.15 -13.52 -0.13
N GLU A 369 -9.03 -12.98 0.30
CA GLU A 369 -8.89 -12.16 1.51
C GLU A 369 -8.44 -10.76 1.11
N THR A 370 -9.05 -9.74 1.72
CA THR A 370 -8.69 -8.33 1.47
C THR A 370 -7.65 -7.90 2.47
N LEU A 371 -6.51 -7.39 2.01
CA LEU A 371 -5.53 -6.71 2.84
C LEU A 371 -5.68 -5.20 2.74
N ASN A 372 -5.29 -4.51 3.81
CA ASN A 372 -5.14 -3.06 3.75
C ASN A 372 -4.12 -2.70 2.65
N GLY A 373 -4.36 -1.60 1.93
CA GLY A 373 -3.47 -1.18 0.86
C GLY A 373 -3.95 -1.54 -0.55
N GLY A 374 -5.20 -2.02 -0.70
CA GLY A 374 -5.76 -2.36 -2.01
C GLY A 374 -5.18 -3.62 -2.62
N ILE A 375 -4.83 -4.59 -1.77
CA ILE A 375 -4.27 -5.89 -2.16
C ILE A 375 -5.27 -6.99 -1.82
N PHE A 376 -5.52 -7.87 -2.77
CA PHE A 376 -6.32 -9.09 -2.62
C PHE A 376 -5.42 -10.30 -2.63
N ILE A 377 -5.47 -11.09 -1.56
CA ILE A 377 -4.82 -12.40 -1.51
C ILE A 377 -5.81 -13.43 -2.03
N VAL A 378 -5.45 -14.09 -3.11
CA VAL A 378 -6.24 -15.14 -3.72
C VAL A 378 -5.66 -16.50 -3.38
N THR A 379 -6.54 -17.48 -3.11
CA THR A 379 -6.16 -18.88 -2.92
C THR A 379 -6.73 -19.69 -4.07
N LYS A 380 -5.91 -20.53 -4.67
CA LYS A 380 -6.32 -21.49 -5.71
C LYS A 380 -5.53 -22.79 -5.55
N ASN A 381 -6.24 -23.90 -5.44
CA ASN A 381 -5.64 -25.23 -5.24
C ASN A 381 -4.65 -25.26 -4.05
N GLY A 382 -4.99 -24.59 -2.95
CA GLY A 382 -4.16 -24.51 -1.74
C GLY A 382 -2.99 -23.52 -1.79
N PHE A 383 -2.68 -22.91 -2.94
CA PHE A 383 -1.62 -21.92 -3.05
C PHE A 383 -2.19 -20.50 -3.11
N GLN A 384 -1.42 -19.56 -2.57
CA GLN A 384 -1.77 -18.16 -2.54
C GLN A 384 -0.99 -17.32 -3.57
N GLY A 385 -1.66 -16.31 -4.10
CA GLY A 385 -1.11 -15.22 -4.90
C GLY A 385 -1.69 -13.88 -4.46
N ALA A 386 -1.25 -12.79 -5.04
CA ALA A 386 -1.74 -11.46 -4.71
C ALA A 386 -2.08 -10.65 -5.95
N PHE A 387 -3.18 -9.88 -5.87
CA PHE A 387 -3.64 -8.95 -6.90
C PHE A 387 -3.80 -7.55 -6.32
N HIS A 388 -3.53 -6.55 -7.15
CA HIS A 388 -3.83 -5.15 -6.84
C HIS A 388 -5.30 -4.84 -7.14
N GLN A 389 -5.87 -3.86 -6.46
CA GLN A 389 -7.25 -3.38 -6.69
C GLN A 389 -7.52 -2.85 -8.11
N SER A 390 -6.49 -2.60 -8.91
CA SER A 390 -6.62 -2.28 -10.34
C SER A 390 -6.64 -3.52 -11.24
N GLY A 391 -6.57 -4.72 -10.69
CA GLY A 391 -6.71 -6.00 -11.39
C GLY A 391 -5.40 -6.65 -11.84
N PHE A 392 -4.24 -6.04 -11.67
CA PHE A 392 -2.97 -6.68 -12.03
C PHE A 392 -2.44 -7.60 -10.93
N GLN A 393 -1.78 -8.69 -11.34
CA GLN A 393 -1.17 -9.64 -10.44
C GLN A 393 0.11 -9.07 -9.82
N ILE A 394 0.18 -9.03 -8.49
CA ILE A 394 1.34 -8.61 -7.69
C ILE A 394 2.28 -9.80 -7.48
N LEU A 395 1.75 -10.88 -6.94
CA LEU A 395 2.48 -12.11 -6.66
C LEU A 395 1.84 -13.30 -7.37
N PRO A 396 2.63 -14.18 -8.00
CA PRO A 396 2.09 -15.39 -8.65
C PRO A 396 1.51 -16.35 -7.61
N ILE A 397 0.55 -17.18 -8.04
CA ILE A 397 -0.10 -18.21 -7.20
C ILE A 397 0.83 -19.41 -7.06
N LYS A 398 1.73 -19.36 -6.09
CA LYS A 398 2.72 -20.40 -5.83
C LYS A 398 3.22 -20.43 -4.39
N TYR A 399 2.68 -19.56 -3.53
CA TYR A 399 3.09 -19.47 -2.14
C TYR A 399 2.13 -20.26 -1.25
N ASP A 400 2.68 -20.92 -0.22
CA ASP A 400 1.87 -21.61 0.80
C ASP A 400 1.03 -20.60 1.59
N LYS A 401 1.60 -19.42 1.83
CA LYS A 401 0.95 -18.33 2.57
C LYS A 401 1.52 -16.98 2.24
N ILE A 402 0.66 -15.95 2.21
CA ILE A 402 1.03 -14.55 2.06
C ILE A 402 0.36 -13.77 3.19
N GLU A 403 1.13 -12.98 3.94
CA GLU A 403 0.64 -12.15 5.05
C GLU A 403 1.27 -10.75 5.01
N PRO A 404 0.59 -9.71 5.54
CA PRO A 404 1.22 -8.42 5.70
C PRO A 404 2.31 -8.48 6.76
N LEU A 405 3.53 -8.04 6.44
CA LEU A 405 4.60 -7.92 7.41
C LEU A 405 4.56 -6.55 8.10
N ASN A 406 4.42 -5.50 7.32
CA ASN A 406 4.26 -4.12 7.77
C ASN A 406 3.69 -3.27 6.63
N GLN A 407 3.69 -1.94 6.78
CA GLN A 407 3.17 -1.02 5.74
C GLN A 407 4.00 -0.99 4.43
N TYR A 408 5.17 -1.65 4.37
CA TYR A 408 6.07 -1.65 3.22
C TYR A 408 6.21 -3.02 2.57
N PHE A 409 6.01 -4.10 3.33
CA PHE A 409 6.39 -5.45 2.94
C PHE A 409 5.29 -6.47 3.22
N LEU A 410 5.26 -7.49 2.36
CA LEU A 410 4.54 -8.74 2.56
C LEU A 410 5.53 -9.84 2.97
N LYS A 411 5.17 -10.69 3.92
CA LYS A 411 5.89 -11.95 4.13
C LYS A 411 5.21 -13.05 3.31
N VAL A 412 6.02 -13.85 2.67
CA VAL A 412 5.59 -14.92 1.77
C VAL A 412 6.21 -16.24 2.21
N ARG A 413 5.43 -17.31 2.25
CA ARG A 413 5.91 -18.65 2.61
C ARG A 413 5.90 -19.56 1.40
N ARG A 414 7.00 -20.25 1.18
CA ARG A 414 7.12 -21.26 0.14
C ARG A 414 7.91 -22.45 0.68
N ASN A 415 7.39 -23.67 0.46
CA ASN A 415 7.98 -24.91 1.00
C ASN A 415 8.20 -24.83 2.53
N GLY A 416 7.26 -24.26 3.26
CA GLY A 416 7.33 -24.11 4.72
C GLY A 416 8.21 -22.97 5.24
N LEU A 417 9.03 -22.34 4.41
CA LEU A 417 9.96 -21.27 4.80
C LEU A 417 9.47 -19.88 4.36
N TRP A 418 9.77 -18.89 5.19
CA TRP A 418 9.37 -17.50 4.97
C TRP A 418 10.43 -16.69 4.24
N GLY A 419 9.96 -15.77 3.40
CA GLY A 419 10.71 -14.70 2.74
C GLY A 419 9.96 -13.39 2.82
N VAL A 420 10.51 -12.34 2.23
CA VAL A 420 9.92 -10.99 2.21
C VAL A 420 9.81 -10.49 0.78
N ALA A 421 8.64 -10.00 0.44
CA ALA A 421 8.34 -9.36 -0.85
C ALA A 421 7.87 -7.91 -0.66
N THR A 422 8.09 -7.07 -1.65
CA THR A 422 7.52 -5.72 -1.72
C THR A 422 6.05 -5.77 -2.13
N HIS A 423 5.30 -4.69 -1.93
CA HIS A 423 3.94 -4.55 -2.44
C HIS A 423 3.85 -4.64 -3.98
N ASN A 424 4.93 -4.39 -4.71
CA ASN A 424 5.00 -4.62 -6.17
C ASN A 424 5.38 -6.06 -6.57
N GLY A 425 5.46 -6.97 -5.60
CA GLY A 425 5.70 -8.39 -5.85
C GLY A 425 7.18 -8.78 -6.05
N LYS A 426 8.13 -7.85 -5.84
CA LYS A 426 9.55 -8.18 -5.90
C LYS A 426 9.97 -8.88 -4.62
N LEU A 427 10.46 -10.12 -4.72
CA LEU A 427 11.08 -10.82 -3.61
C LEU A 427 12.41 -10.14 -3.27
N ILE A 428 12.57 -9.74 -2.00
CA ILE A 428 13.76 -9.05 -1.48
C ILE A 428 14.53 -9.90 -0.49
N VAL A 429 13.85 -10.84 0.15
CA VAL A 429 14.43 -11.88 1.00
C VAL A 429 13.87 -13.22 0.55
N ASP A 430 14.74 -14.14 0.17
CA ASP A 430 14.33 -15.46 -0.27
C ASP A 430 13.65 -16.25 0.86
N CYS A 431 12.79 -17.20 0.48
CA CYS A 431 12.08 -18.05 1.42
C CYS A 431 13.02 -19.11 2.02
N ASN A 432 13.80 -18.72 3.02
CA ASN A 432 14.76 -19.57 3.71
C ASN A 432 14.82 -19.37 5.23
N PHE A 433 13.83 -18.67 5.81
CA PHE A 433 13.69 -18.44 7.26
C PHE A 433 12.53 -19.22 7.85
N SER A 434 12.74 -19.81 9.03
CA SER A 434 11.69 -20.53 9.75
C SER A 434 10.61 -19.58 10.30
N GLU A 435 10.99 -18.32 10.60
CA GLU A 435 10.08 -17.30 11.11
C GLU A 435 10.52 -15.91 10.66
N ILE A 436 9.56 -15.07 10.28
CA ILE A 436 9.76 -13.64 10.02
C ILE A 436 8.59 -12.90 10.65
N ASP A 437 8.86 -12.00 11.62
CA ASP A 437 7.83 -11.26 12.33
C ASP A 437 8.15 -9.77 12.46
N LYS A 438 7.09 -8.97 12.33
CA LYS A 438 7.13 -7.57 12.71
C LYS A 438 7.20 -7.46 14.23
N LYS A 439 8.14 -6.70 14.73
CA LYS A 439 8.21 -6.29 16.14
C LYS A 439 7.96 -4.77 16.25
N ALA A 440 7.76 -4.26 17.49
CA ALA A 440 7.43 -2.86 17.70
C ALA A 440 8.39 -1.91 16.96
N ASN A 441 7.88 -0.77 16.51
CA ASN A 441 8.61 0.40 16.02
C ASN A 441 9.70 0.20 14.95
N SER A 442 9.41 -0.54 13.87
CA SER A 442 10.24 -0.59 12.67
C SER A 442 11.28 -1.71 12.57
N PHE A 443 11.23 -2.72 13.44
CA PHE A 443 12.08 -3.91 13.28
C PHE A 443 11.33 -5.09 12.70
N VAL A 444 12.06 -5.89 11.93
CA VAL A 444 11.69 -7.23 11.52
C VAL A 444 12.65 -8.21 12.18
N GLN A 445 12.08 -9.19 12.83
CA GLN A 445 12.82 -10.31 13.41
C GLN A 445 12.86 -11.44 12.38
N PHE A 446 14.04 -11.96 12.14
CA PHE A 446 14.29 -13.14 11.31
C PHE A 446 14.80 -14.27 12.18
N ARG A 447 14.31 -15.49 11.94
CA ARG A 447 14.78 -16.71 12.62
C ARG A 447 15.15 -17.77 11.60
N LYS A 448 16.33 -18.36 11.78
CA LYS A 448 16.79 -19.51 11.03
C LYS A 448 17.75 -20.32 11.93
N ASP A 449 17.65 -21.65 11.91
CA ASP A 449 18.56 -22.55 12.64
C ASP A 449 18.70 -22.17 14.14
N ASN A 450 17.57 -21.82 14.78
CA ASN A 450 17.47 -21.36 16.17
C ASN A 450 18.25 -20.08 16.51
N ARG A 451 18.69 -19.34 15.50
CA ARG A 451 19.31 -18.02 15.69
C ARG A 451 18.42 -16.92 15.15
N TYR A 452 18.56 -15.75 15.77
CA TYR A 452 17.76 -14.58 15.49
C TYR A 452 18.59 -13.42 14.94
N ALA A 453 17.98 -12.68 14.02
CA ALA A 453 18.43 -11.36 13.59
C ALA A 453 17.34 -10.34 13.80
N LEU A 454 17.72 -9.11 14.14
CA LEU A 454 16.87 -7.95 14.22
C LEU A 454 17.31 -6.93 13.17
N VAL A 455 16.46 -6.64 12.21
CA VAL A 455 16.78 -5.74 11.10
C VAL A 455 15.73 -4.62 11.06
N LYS A 456 16.18 -3.37 10.99
CA LYS A 456 15.27 -2.24 10.81
C LYS A 456 14.64 -2.25 9.41
N ASN A 457 13.40 -1.83 9.30
CA ASN A 457 12.74 -1.60 8.01
C ASN A 457 13.58 -0.71 7.08
N LYS A 458 14.18 0.35 7.63
CA LYS A 458 15.08 1.25 6.88
C LYS A 458 16.31 0.53 6.36
N GLN A 459 16.92 -0.36 7.14
CA GLN A 459 18.08 -1.15 6.73
C GLN A 459 17.73 -2.19 5.67
N ILE A 460 16.57 -2.85 5.79
CA ILE A 460 16.03 -3.74 4.75
C ILE A 460 15.93 -2.97 3.45
N PHE A 461 15.38 -1.77 3.51
CA PHE A 461 15.20 -0.89 2.38
C PHE A 461 16.55 -0.44 1.77
N GLU A 462 17.48 0.08 2.58
CA GLU A 462 18.79 0.56 2.13
C GLU A 462 19.65 -0.57 1.54
N GLN A 463 19.65 -1.75 2.17
CA GLN A 463 20.35 -2.93 1.66
C GLN A 463 19.78 -3.42 0.34
N PHE A 464 18.43 -3.38 0.19
CA PHE A 464 17.77 -3.72 -1.06
C PHE A 464 18.13 -2.76 -2.19
N LEU A 465 18.08 -1.44 -1.94
CA LEU A 465 18.46 -0.41 -2.93
C LEU A 465 19.89 -0.56 -3.41
N ASN A 466 20.80 -1.05 -2.55
CA ASN A 466 22.21 -1.20 -2.85
C ASN A 466 22.59 -2.64 -3.26
N LYS A 467 21.62 -3.54 -3.40
CA LYS A 467 21.83 -4.98 -3.69
C LYS A 467 22.85 -5.67 -2.77
N ARG A 468 22.96 -5.22 -1.53
CA ARG A 468 23.87 -5.77 -0.50
C ARG A 468 23.09 -6.35 0.67
N PHE A 469 22.02 -7.11 0.38
CA PHE A 469 21.16 -7.65 1.42
C PHE A 469 21.86 -8.82 2.14
N SER A 470 22.18 -8.64 3.40
CA SER A 470 22.72 -9.66 4.28
C SER A 470 22.05 -9.59 5.64
N ILE A 471 21.51 -10.72 6.10
CA ILE A 471 20.92 -10.88 7.42
C ILE A 471 21.88 -11.68 8.27
N GLN A 472 22.52 -11.00 9.22
CA GLN A 472 23.41 -11.65 10.19
C GLN A 472 22.58 -12.16 11.38
N LEU A 473 22.47 -13.47 11.50
CA LEU A 473 21.86 -14.15 12.65
C LEU A 473 22.83 -14.09 13.82
N LYS A 474 22.48 -13.34 14.87
CA LYS A 474 23.42 -12.98 15.94
C LYS A 474 23.05 -13.53 17.30
N TYR A 475 21.77 -13.65 17.61
CA TYR A 475 21.27 -13.94 18.96
C TYR A 475 20.58 -15.29 19.04
N ASP A 476 20.60 -15.93 20.19
CA ASP A 476 19.89 -17.18 20.47
C ASP A 476 18.42 -16.92 20.83
N ASP A 477 18.11 -15.72 21.36
CA ASP A 477 16.74 -15.28 21.62
C ASP A 477 16.65 -13.75 21.71
N VAL A 478 15.44 -13.22 21.50
CA VAL A 478 15.15 -11.79 21.57
C VAL A 478 13.79 -11.53 22.19
N ALA A 479 13.70 -10.58 23.14
CA ALA A 479 12.45 -10.20 23.78
C ALA A 479 12.33 -8.68 23.90
N TRP A 480 11.12 -8.13 23.65
CA TRP A 480 10.86 -6.69 23.75
C TRP A 480 10.74 -6.23 25.21
N MET A 481 11.37 -5.09 25.50
CA MET A 481 11.30 -4.41 26.80
C MET A 481 10.68 -3.01 26.62
N GLY A 482 9.37 -2.96 26.60
CA GLY A 482 8.63 -1.72 26.27
C GLY A 482 8.82 -1.31 24.81
N ASP A 483 8.64 0.00 24.52
CA ASP A 483 8.62 0.52 23.13
C ASP A 483 10.01 0.92 22.60
N ALA A 484 11.05 0.95 23.47
CA ALA A 484 12.33 1.57 23.13
C ALA A 484 13.53 0.62 23.18
N TYR A 485 13.39 -0.57 23.73
CA TYR A 485 14.51 -1.48 23.96
C TYR A 485 14.15 -2.93 23.70
N ILE A 486 15.18 -3.71 23.34
CA ILE A 486 15.09 -5.13 23.05
C ILE A 486 16.12 -5.87 23.92
N LYS A 487 15.66 -6.81 24.71
CA LYS A 487 16.52 -7.76 25.38
C LYS A 487 17.01 -8.79 24.37
N VAL A 488 18.29 -9.02 24.31
CA VAL A 488 18.91 -10.03 23.48
C VAL A 488 19.60 -11.08 24.35
N ILE A 489 19.58 -12.32 23.90
CA ILE A 489 20.24 -13.44 24.59
C ILE A 489 21.23 -14.05 23.58
N ASP A 490 22.45 -14.22 24.00
CA ASP A 490 23.49 -14.89 23.26
C ASP A 490 24.31 -15.74 24.25
N GLN A 491 24.45 -17.04 24.00
CA GLN A 491 25.10 -18.02 24.90
C GLN A 491 24.57 -17.91 26.35
N GLU A 492 23.21 -17.91 26.49
CA GLU A 492 22.50 -17.76 27.78
C GLU A 492 22.70 -16.44 28.51
N LYS A 493 23.52 -15.52 27.98
CA LYS A 493 23.77 -14.19 28.55
C LYS A 493 22.80 -13.18 27.97
N GLN A 494 22.27 -12.31 28.85
CA GLN A 494 21.36 -11.24 28.48
C GLN A 494 22.09 -9.93 28.18
N GLY A 495 21.66 -9.25 27.13
CA GLY A 495 22.06 -7.89 26.77
C GLY A 495 20.85 -7.02 26.47
N VAL A 496 21.07 -5.75 26.18
CA VAL A 496 20.03 -4.81 25.76
C VAL A 496 20.47 -4.04 24.54
N VAL A 497 19.61 -3.96 23.56
CA VAL A 497 19.78 -3.16 22.32
C VAL A 497 18.69 -2.10 22.29
N ASP A 498 19.01 -0.89 21.89
CA ASP A 498 18.02 0.15 21.68
C ASP A 498 17.32 0.04 20.29
N THR A 499 16.29 0.84 20.09
CA THR A 499 15.59 0.91 18.80
C THR A 499 16.44 1.52 17.68
N SER A 500 17.68 1.98 17.94
CA SER A 500 18.65 2.32 16.91
C SER A 500 19.47 1.12 16.45
N GLY A 501 19.37 -0.02 17.12
CA GLY A 501 20.20 -1.19 16.91
C GLY A 501 21.54 -1.09 17.64
N GLN A 502 21.72 -0.04 18.46
CA GLN A 502 22.93 0.13 19.24
C GLN A 502 22.88 -0.73 20.51
N LEU A 503 23.96 -1.41 20.80
CA LEU A 503 24.11 -2.19 22.01
C LEU A 503 24.20 -1.24 23.22
N VAL A 504 23.25 -1.36 24.14
CA VAL A 504 23.15 -0.58 25.39
C VAL A 504 23.83 -1.31 26.51
N LEU A 505 23.58 -2.61 26.66
CA LEU A 505 24.29 -3.52 27.55
C LEU A 505 24.72 -4.74 26.76
N SER A 506 26.01 -5.10 26.86
CA SER A 506 26.54 -6.31 26.23
C SER A 506 25.88 -7.57 26.80
N PRO A 507 25.75 -8.65 26.02
CA PRO A 507 25.17 -9.91 26.50
C PRO A 507 26.21 -10.66 27.42
N GLU A 508 26.40 -10.12 28.60
CA GLU A 508 27.33 -10.63 29.63
C GLU A 508 26.58 -10.99 30.93
N TYR A 509 25.32 -10.56 31.07
CA TYR A 509 24.58 -10.69 32.31
C TYR A 509 23.65 -11.89 32.31
N THR A 510 23.45 -12.54 33.43
CA THR A 510 22.45 -13.61 33.58
C THR A 510 21.06 -13.05 33.79
N THR A 511 20.92 -11.84 34.33
CA THR A 511 19.63 -11.21 34.55
C THR A 511 19.73 -9.70 34.40
N ILE A 512 18.81 -9.13 33.60
CA ILE A 512 18.63 -7.68 33.45
C ILE A 512 17.18 -7.31 33.84
N LYS A 513 17.04 -6.26 34.65
CA LYS A 513 15.74 -5.66 35.04
C LYS A 513 15.64 -4.24 34.53
N ASP A 514 14.49 -3.92 33.93
CA ASP A 514 14.11 -2.54 33.60
C ASP A 514 13.56 -1.85 34.87
N LEU A 515 14.21 -0.76 35.28
CA LEU A 515 13.82 0.05 36.43
C LEU A 515 13.16 1.38 36.03
N ASN A 516 12.76 1.56 34.76
CA ASN A 516 12.23 2.80 34.14
C ASN A 516 13.24 3.95 34.08
N VAL A 517 14.05 4.19 35.11
CA VAL A 517 15.09 5.23 35.18
C VAL A 517 16.40 4.76 34.54
N GLY A 518 16.62 3.46 34.45
CA GLY A 518 17.82 2.78 33.95
C GLY A 518 17.66 1.28 34.11
N TRP A 519 18.79 0.56 34.13
CA TRP A 519 18.86 -0.89 34.20
C TRP A 519 19.48 -1.36 35.49
N ALA A 520 19.07 -2.52 35.94
CA ALA A 520 19.82 -3.29 36.92
C ALA A 520 20.21 -4.62 36.32
N ALA A 521 21.51 -4.95 36.33
CA ALA A 521 22.03 -6.18 35.78
C ALA A 521 22.91 -6.92 36.80
N ARG A 522 23.02 -8.24 36.66
CA ARG A 522 23.90 -9.10 37.46
C ARG A 522 24.46 -10.23 36.64
N THR A 523 25.70 -10.63 36.91
CA THR A 523 26.37 -11.79 36.32
C THR A 523 26.03 -13.09 37.06
N SER A 524 26.46 -14.22 36.55
CA SER A 524 26.29 -15.55 37.21
C SER A 524 26.96 -15.63 38.58
N ASP A 525 28.09 -14.97 38.70
CA ASP A 525 28.96 -15.05 39.87
C ASP A 525 28.53 -14.12 41.02
N SER A 526 27.51 -13.30 40.79
CA SER A 526 27.05 -12.32 41.77
C SER A 526 25.54 -12.41 41.99
N THR A 527 25.15 -12.47 43.29
CA THR A 527 23.76 -12.28 43.72
C THR A 527 23.35 -10.79 43.75
N GLN A 528 24.31 -9.89 43.61
CA GLN A 528 24.11 -8.45 43.73
C GLN A 528 23.89 -7.78 42.40
N TRP A 529 23.16 -6.66 42.39
CA TRP A 529 22.80 -5.87 41.25
C TRP A 529 23.74 -4.70 41.04
N GLN A 530 24.18 -4.51 39.80
CA GLN A 530 24.85 -3.29 39.36
C GLN A 530 23.81 -2.42 38.61
N LEU A 531 23.93 -1.09 38.78
CA LEU A 531 22.97 -0.14 38.20
C LEU A 531 23.57 0.58 36.99
N PHE A 532 22.76 0.76 35.95
CA PHE A 532 23.16 1.40 34.69
C PHE A 532 22.13 2.47 34.29
N THR A 533 22.60 3.53 33.69
CA THR A 533 21.74 4.55 33.04
C THR A 533 21.00 3.92 31.85
N ARG A 534 20.01 4.61 31.32
CA ARG A 534 19.31 4.20 30.08
C ARG A 534 20.26 4.03 28.87
N LYS A 535 21.41 4.70 28.88
CA LYS A 535 22.44 4.60 27.84
C LYS A 535 23.50 3.54 28.12
N GLY A 536 23.31 2.69 29.12
CA GLY A 536 24.24 1.61 29.47
C GLY A 536 25.48 2.02 30.25
N LYS A 537 25.60 3.30 30.66
CA LYS A 537 26.73 3.72 31.51
C LYS A 537 26.49 3.31 32.97
N PRO A 538 27.47 2.77 33.70
CA PRO A 538 27.34 2.48 35.11
C PRO A 538 26.94 3.74 35.90
N VAL A 539 25.99 3.59 36.82
CA VAL A 539 25.52 4.67 37.70
C VAL A 539 26.47 4.83 38.93
N SER A 540 27.03 3.72 39.37
CA SER A 540 27.90 3.64 40.54
C SER A 540 28.77 2.39 40.43
N ASN A 541 29.93 2.40 41.03
CA ASN A 541 30.79 1.20 41.20
C ASN A 541 30.28 0.28 42.33
N GLU A 542 29.27 0.72 43.09
CA GLU A 542 28.65 -0.07 44.16
C GLU A 542 27.64 -1.06 43.64
N THR A 543 27.50 -2.18 44.36
CA THR A 543 26.51 -3.20 44.09
C THR A 543 25.42 -3.23 45.18
N PHE A 544 24.25 -3.77 44.84
CA PHE A 544 23.06 -3.71 45.66
C PHE A 544 22.36 -5.08 45.79
N GLU A 545 21.94 -5.41 47.04
CA GLU A 545 21.25 -6.68 47.36
C GLU A 545 19.85 -6.76 46.69
N ARG A 546 19.14 -5.66 46.65
CA ARG A 546 17.80 -5.54 46.04
C ARG A 546 17.65 -4.21 45.33
N VAL A 547 16.83 -4.20 44.31
CA VAL A 547 16.43 -3.02 43.55
C VAL A 547 14.92 -2.96 43.40
N SER A 548 14.37 -1.77 43.39
CA SER A 548 12.93 -1.51 43.25
C SER A 548 12.64 -0.49 42.15
N ILE A 549 11.55 -0.66 41.45
CA ILE A 549 11.12 0.21 40.32
C ILE A 549 10.63 1.56 40.87
N HIS A 550 11.20 2.64 40.36
CA HIS A 550 10.72 4.00 40.58
C HIS A 550 10.88 4.83 39.30
N ARG A 551 9.96 5.81 39.09
CA ARG A 551 9.97 6.58 37.82
C ARG A 551 11.12 7.58 37.70
N LYS A 552 11.68 8.09 38.81
CA LYS A 552 12.66 9.19 38.81
C LYS A 552 14.01 8.83 39.39
N PHE A 553 14.12 7.74 40.17
CA PHE A 553 15.31 7.41 40.96
C PHE A 553 15.51 5.90 40.99
N PHE A 554 16.75 5.47 41.18
CA PHE A 554 17.04 4.11 41.61
C PHE A 554 16.77 3.98 43.11
N VAL A 555 15.95 3.02 43.47
CA VAL A 555 15.68 2.63 44.83
C VAL A 555 16.33 1.27 45.08
N ALA A 556 17.29 1.22 45.97
CA ALA A 556 18.10 0.02 46.17
C ALA A 556 18.35 -0.27 47.66
N LYS A 557 18.70 -1.53 47.95
CA LYS A 557 19.10 -1.99 49.27
C LYS A 557 20.55 -2.38 49.29
N GLN A 558 21.29 -1.86 50.31
CA GLN A 558 22.70 -2.14 50.49
C GLN A 558 22.95 -2.36 52.00
N LYS A 559 23.69 -3.39 52.36
CA LYS A 559 23.98 -3.75 53.76
C LYS A 559 22.70 -3.79 54.63
N GLY A 560 21.64 -4.42 54.08
CA GLY A 560 20.37 -4.55 54.78
C GLY A 560 19.48 -3.30 54.86
N LYS A 561 19.93 -2.13 54.37
CA LYS A 561 19.22 -0.83 54.47
C LYS A 561 18.90 -0.29 53.10
N TRP A 562 17.71 0.36 52.97
CA TRP A 562 17.25 1.00 51.75
C TRP A 562 17.79 2.44 51.65
N GLY A 563 18.10 2.81 50.41
CA GLY A 563 18.46 4.16 49.98
C GLY A 563 17.98 4.47 48.59
N SER A 564 18.24 5.63 48.09
CA SER A 564 17.94 6.01 46.71
C SER A 564 19.07 6.84 46.07
N ILE A 565 19.27 6.63 44.76
CA ILE A 565 20.33 7.26 43.99
C ILE A 565 19.67 7.85 42.74
N ASP A 566 20.09 9.04 42.31
CA ASP A 566 19.64 9.60 41.05
C ASP A 566 20.33 8.92 39.82
N ARG A 567 19.91 9.28 38.63
CA ARG A 567 20.46 8.75 37.38
C ARG A 567 21.93 9.15 37.14
N TYR A 568 22.52 10.02 37.95
CA TYR A 568 23.90 10.46 37.87
C TYR A 568 24.79 9.86 38.98
N GLY A 569 24.24 8.97 39.81
CA GLY A 569 24.97 8.32 40.90
C GLY A 569 24.93 9.08 42.21
N ARG A 570 24.28 10.25 42.31
CA ARG A 570 24.24 11.02 43.57
C ARG A 570 23.24 10.40 44.56
N ILE A 571 23.65 10.22 45.80
CA ILE A 571 22.81 9.66 46.84
C ILE A 571 21.77 10.71 47.23
N LEU A 572 20.49 10.42 46.99
CA LEU A 572 19.35 11.24 47.36
C LEU A 572 18.86 10.91 48.78
N GLU A 573 18.86 9.63 49.14
CA GLU A 573 18.59 9.15 50.50
C GLU A 573 19.66 8.13 50.87
N PRO A 574 20.39 8.36 52.02
CA PRO A 574 21.43 7.43 52.47
C PRO A 574 20.89 6.04 52.78
N PHE A 575 21.70 5.01 52.55
CA PHE A 575 21.40 3.60 52.83
C PHE A 575 21.35 3.30 54.34
N LYS A 576 20.42 3.92 55.05
CA LYS A 576 20.24 3.85 56.52
C LYS A 576 18.76 3.62 56.91
N ARG A 577 17.88 3.38 55.94
CA ARG A 577 16.43 3.24 56.17
C ARG A 577 15.97 1.79 56.13
N ASP A 578 14.95 1.47 56.93
CA ASP A 578 14.34 0.12 56.94
C ASP A 578 13.38 -0.05 55.73
N SER A 579 12.71 1.05 55.36
CA SER A 579 11.94 1.10 54.09
C SER A 579 11.75 2.54 53.62
N LEU A 580 11.43 2.66 52.32
CA LEU A 580 11.13 3.91 51.59
C LEU A 580 9.80 3.78 50.85
N ILE A 581 8.94 4.80 50.93
CA ILE A 581 7.69 4.89 50.18
C ILE A 581 7.61 6.26 49.51
N PHE A 582 7.37 6.26 48.20
CA PHE A 582 7.13 7.48 47.44
C PHE A 582 5.64 7.71 47.25
N ILE A 583 5.17 8.93 47.54
CA ILE A 583 3.80 9.37 47.37
C ILE A 583 3.83 10.62 46.49
N GLY A 584 3.69 10.46 45.15
CA GLY A 584 3.99 11.56 44.23
C GLY A 584 5.43 12.02 44.36
N ASP A 585 5.67 13.28 44.73
CA ASP A 585 7.01 13.85 44.95
C ASP A 585 7.46 13.77 46.44
N ALA A 586 6.60 13.26 47.32
CA ALA A 586 6.92 13.10 48.75
C ALA A 586 7.63 11.75 48.99
N LEU A 587 8.71 11.76 49.77
CA LEU A 587 9.43 10.58 50.21
C LEU A 587 9.16 10.33 51.71
N LEU A 588 8.49 9.21 51.99
CA LEU A 588 8.38 8.70 53.37
C LEU A 588 9.55 7.78 53.68
N THR A 589 10.26 8.02 54.78
CA THR A 589 11.38 7.20 55.22
C THR A 589 11.05 6.62 56.59
N PHE A 590 11.35 5.33 56.77
CA PHE A 590 11.08 4.58 58.01
C PHE A 590 12.40 4.09 58.59
N LYS A 591 12.59 4.30 59.92
CA LYS A 591 13.75 3.77 60.71
C LYS A 591 13.25 3.38 62.10
N GLY A 592 13.09 2.08 62.37
CA GLY A 592 12.43 1.61 63.59
C GLY A 592 11.00 2.19 63.68
N LYS A 593 10.67 2.84 64.76
CA LYS A 593 9.38 3.52 64.97
C LYS A 593 9.31 4.91 64.33
N GLN A 594 10.46 5.47 63.90
CA GLN A 594 10.52 6.82 63.31
C GLN A 594 10.01 6.85 61.87
N VAL A 595 9.06 7.78 61.60
CA VAL A 595 8.51 8.03 60.27
C VAL A 595 8.71 9.50 59.92
N LEU A 596 9.45 9.77 58.88
CA LEU A 596 9.72 11.12 58.39
C LEU A 596 9.25 11.27 56.94
N ALA A 597 8.64 12.40 56.62
CA ALA A 597 8.26 12.75 55.24
C ALA A 597 9.17 13.89 54.74
N LYS A 598 9.98 13.60 53.71
CA LYS A 598 10.71 14.62 52.95
C LYS A 598 9.81 15.14 51.86
N LEU A 599 9.50 16.42 51.91
CA LEU A 599 8.54 17.09 51.02
C LEU A 599 9.21 18.21 50.25
N LYS A 600 8.82 18.39 48.98
CA LYS A 600 9.36 19.45 48.13
C LYS A 600 9.01 20.84 48.75
N GLY A 601 10.02 21.66 49.01
CA GLY A 601 9.86 23.01 49.56
C GLY A 601 9.95 23.11 51.09
N LEU A 602 10.07 21.98 51.81
CA LEU A 602 10.37 22.02 53.26
C LEU A 602 11.86 21.77 53.52
N GLN A 603 12.51 22.66 54.26
CA GLN A 603 13.92 22.51 54.64
C GLN A 603 14.15 21.33 55.58
N LYS A 604 13.21 21.08 56.49
CA LYS A 604 13.28 19.96 57.45
C LYS A 604 12.21 18.93 57.16
N PRO A 605 12.50 17.61 57.29
CA PRO A 605 11.49 16.57 57.14
C PRO A 605 10.35 16.69 58.14
N LEU A 606 9.11 16.48 57.64
CA LEU A 606 7.94 16.46 58.52
C LEU A 606 7.95 15.19 59.40
N ASN A 607 7.85 15.34 60.72
CA ASN A 607 7.78 14.21 61.63
C ASN A 607 6.36 13.62 61.67
N LEU A 608 6.21 12.37 61.24
CA LEU A 608 4.94 11.63 61.23
C LEU A 608 4.93 10.46 62.21
N THR A 609 5.96 10.33 63.04
CA THR A 609 6.13 9.29 64.09
C THR A 609 4.93 9.19 65.03
N PRO A 610 4.21 10.29 65.43
CA PRO A 610 3.05 10.19 66.30
C PRO A 610 1.87 9.41 65.71
N TYR A 611 1.82 9.21 64.39
CA TYR A 611 0.71 8.49 63.76
C TYR A 611 0.98 6.98 63.71
N LYS A 612 -0.09 6.17 63.91
CA LYS A 612 0.00 4.71 63.91
C LYS A 612 0.24 4.20 62.47
N TYR A 613 -0.48 4.76 61.50
CA TYR A 613 -0.32 4.43 60.07
C TYR A 613 -0.12 5.68 59.23
N VAL A 614 0.78 5.58 58.26
CA VAL A 614 1.03 6.61 57.24
C VAL A 614 1.14 5.93 55.90
N ARG A 615 0.32 6.38 54.96
CA ARG A 615 0.30 5.80 53.61
C ARG A 615 -0.03 6.87 52.54
N GLY A 616 0.14 6.52 51.27
CA GLY A 616 -0.38 7.31 50.14
C GLY A 616 -1.87 7.06 49.92
N GLU A 617 -2.62 8.10 49.64
CA GLU A 617 -4.03 8.03 49.26
C GLU A 617 -4.31 8.93 48.07
N ARG A 618 -5.20 8.50 47.18
CA ARG A 618 -5.55 9.24 45.98
C ARG A 618 -7.05 9.13 45.72
N GLY A 619 -7.65 10.20 45.22
CA GLY A 619 -9.04 10.15 44.76
C GLY A 619 -9.21 9.29 43.52
N ASN A 620 -10.36 8.64 43.39
CA ASN A 620 -10.70 7.83 42.22
C ASN A 620 -11.39 8.69 41.15
N TYR A 621 -10.64 9.65 40.56
CA TYR A 621 -11.08 10.52 39.46
C TYR A 621 -9.86 10.97 38.62
N PRO A 622 -10.05 11.31 37.34
CA PRO A 622 -8.97 11.81 36.51
C PRO A 622 -8.29 13.05 37.06
N GLY A 623 -6.95 13.10 37.07
CA GLY A 623 -6.19 14.23 37.59
C GLY A 623 -6.11 14.33 39.13
N ALA A 624 -6.57 13.30 39.84
CA ALA A 624 -6.49 13.28 41.32
C ALA A 624 -5.04 13.42 41.81
N LYS A 625 -4.80 14.36 42.72
CA LYS A 625 -3.50 14.53 43.35
C LYS A 625 -3.35 13.54 44.52
N PRO A 626 -2.16 12.98 44.76
CA PRO A 626 -1.94 12.13 45.92
C PRO A 626 -1.78 12.94 47.21
N PHE A 627 -2.29 12.36 48.30
CA PHE A 627 -2.20 12.88 49.66
C PHE A 627 -1.46 11.88 50.57
N ILE A 628 -0.89 12.38 51.66
CA ILE A 628 -0.37 11.55 52.76
C ILE A 628 -1.55 11.35 53.72
N TYR A 629 -1.99 10.12 53.81
CA TYR A 629 -3.00 9.67 54.75
C TYR A 629 -2.35 9.34 56.08
N ILE A 630 -2.90 9.89 57.17
CA ILE A 630 -2.45 9.68 58.53
C ILE A 630 -3.58 9.11 59.39
N GLU A 631 -3.24 8.14 60.27
CA GLU A 631 -4.18 7.55 61.21
C GLU A 631 -3.56 7.52 62.60
N THR A 632 -4.31 8.02 63.59
CA THR A 632 -3.92 7.99 65.01
C THR A 632 -4.12 6.60 65.63
N ARG A 633 -3.59 6.39 66.83
CA ARG A 633 -3.81 5.17 67.66
C ARG A 633 -5.30 4.91 67.90
N LEU A 634 -6.13 5.97 68.00
CA LEU A 634 -7.58 5.89 68.18
C LEU A 634 -8.35 5.68 66.85
N ARG A 635 -7.65 5.27 65.77
CA ARG A 635 -8.19 5.02 64.41
C ARG A 635 -8.85 6.25 63.78
N LYS A 636 -8.49 7.46 64.24
CA LYS A 636 -8.96 8.70 63.64
C LYS A 636 -8.04 9.09 62.46
N LYS A 637 -8.63 9.47 61.36
CA LYS A 637 -8.02 9.69 60.06
C LYS A 637 -7.87 11.17 59.72
N GLY A 638 -6.77 11.52 59.02
CA GLY A 638 -6.47 12.86 58.53
C GLY A 638 -5.74 12.81 57.21
N LEU A 639 -5.60 13.94 56.58
CA LEU A 639 -4.89 14.11 55.31
C LEU A 639 -3.89 15.24 55.36
N ILE A 640 -2.71 15.02 54.74
CA ILE A 640 -1.67 16.02 54.53
C ILE A 640 -1.38 16.07 53.03
N ASN A 641 -1.19 17.24 52.44
CA ASN A 641 -0.82 17.36 51.04
C ASN A 641 0.70 17.19 50.85
N GLN A 642 1.14 17.21 49.62
CA GLN A 642 2.56 17.02 49.26
C GLN A 642 3.47 18.20 49.70
N GLN A 643 2.92 19.34 50.10
CA GLN A 643 3.61 20.50 50.64
C GLN A 643 3.64 20.49 52.15
N GLY A 644 3.11 19.47 52.81
CA GLY A 644 3.09 19.34 54.27
C GLY A 644 1.95 20.07 54.96
N LYS A 645 1.03 20.71 54.21
CA LYS A 645 -0.14 21.36 54.80
C LYS A 645 -1.15 20.32 55.25
N LYS A 646 -1.55 20.36 56.51
CA LYS A 646 -2.66 19.55 57.01
C LYS A 646 -3.97 19.97 56.31
N MET A 647 -4.49 19.14 55.44
CA MET A 647 -5.76 19.34 54.76
C MET A 647 -6.93 18.99 55.66
N LEU A 648 -6.85 17.86 56.37
CA LEU A 648 -7.82 17.42 57.37
C LEU A 648 -7.09 16.95 58.64
N SER A 649 -7.55 17.40 59.79
CA SER A 649 -7.05 16.92 61.10
C SER A 649 -7.45 15.46 61.27
N ALA A 650 -6.67 14.72 62.04
CA ALA A 650 -6.93 13.29 62.30
C ALA A 650 -8.01 13.10 63.40
N VAL A 651 -9.26 13.51 63.09
CA VAL A 651 -10.43 13.46 63.97
C VAL A 651 -11.62 12.71 63.38
N TYR A 652 -11.50 12.30 62.10
CA TYR A 652 -12.58 11.66 61.34
C TYR A 652 -12.50 10.12 61.43
N ASP A 653 -13.66 9.45 61.40
CA ASP A 653 -13.77 7.99 61.33
C ASP A 653 -13.47 7.49 59.91
N GLU A 654 -13.85 8.27 58.91
CA GLU A 654 -13.65 7.95 57.49
C GLU A 654 -13.47 9.27 56.70
N ILE A 655 -12.64 9.18 55.63
CA ILE A 655 -12.40 10.26 54.67
C ILE A 655 -12.44 9.66 53.28
N SER A 656 -13.21 10.27 52.40
CA SER A 656 -13.20 9.99 50.97
C SER A 656 -12.89 11.26 50.18
N ILE A 657 -11.94 11.17 49.23
CA ILE A 657 -11.50 12.30 48.41
C ILE A 657 -12.42 12.36 47.17
N LEU A 658 -13.32 13.33 47.13
CA LEU A 658 -14.29 13.51 46.05
C LEU A 658 -13.74 14.37 44.90
N ALA A 659 -12.96 15.37 45.22
CA ALA A 659 -12.23 16.25 44.30
C ALA A 659 -10.94 16.73 44.95
N ASN A 660 -10.04 17.38 44.20
CA ASN A 660 -8.80 17.92 44.75
C ASN A 660 -9.02 18.97 45.86
N ASP A 661 -10.24 19.52 45.93
CA ASP A 661 -10.66 20.58 46.84
C ASP A 661 -11.87 20.20 47.74
N LEU A 662 -12.37 18.95 47.67
CA LEU A 662 -13.56 18.52 48.40
C LEU A 662 -13.42 17.11 48.98
N PHE A 663 -13.71 16.97 50.24
CA PHE A 663 -13.63 15.73 51.00
C PHE A 663 -15.01 15.36 51.61
N SER A 664 -15.41 14.13 51.47
CA SER A 664 -16.46 13.57 52.31
C SER A 664 -15.84 13.02 53.59
N VAL A 665 -16.35 13.43 54.70
CA VAL A 665 -15.87 13.03 56.05
C VAL A 665 -16.99 12.38 56.87
N ARG A 666 -16.65 11.35 57.66
CA ARG A 666 -17.55 10.74 58.64
C ARG A 666 -17.08 11.01 60.06
N ARG A 667 -17.98 11.41 60.91
CA ARG A 667 -17.70 11.56 62.34
C ARG A 667 -18.97 11.17 63.13
N TYR A 668 -18.80 10.36 64.15
CA TYR A 668 -19.92 9.85 64.96
C TYR A 668 -21.00 9.18 64.08
N GLY A 669 -20.59 8.40 63.07
CA GLY A 669 -21.47 7.69 62.16
C GLY A 669 -22.23 8.55 61.13
N LYS A 670 -22.04 9.87 61.08
CA LYS A 670 -22.69 10.79 60.14
C LYS A 670 -21.67 11.37 59.17
N TYR A 671 -22.12 11.60 57.92
CA TYR A 671 -21.32 12.17 56.85
C TYR A 671 -21.58 13.66 56.67
N GLY A 672 -20.54 14.38 56.24
CA GLY A 672 -20.57 15.79 55.82
C GLY A 672 -19.53 16.04 54.73
N LEU A 673 -19.50 17.25 54.22
CA LEU A 673 -18.49 17.69 53.25
C LEU A 673 -17.63 18.80 53.85
N VAL A 674 -16.33 18.69 53.62
CA VAL A 674 -15.32 19.67 54.07
C VAL A 674 -14.43 20.04 52.91
N ASP A 675 -14.08 21.33 52.76
CA ASP A 675 -13.14 21.80 51.72
C ASP A 675 -11.67 21.75 52.19
N THR A 676 -10.77 22.10 51.30
CA THR A 676 -9.32 22.17 51.57
C THR A 676 -8.92 23.22 52.59
N ASN A 677 -9.76 24.17 52.89
CA ASN A 677 -9.59 25.20 53.95
C ASN A 677 -10.18 24.74 55.29
N ARG A 678 -10.62 23.48 55.38
CA ARG A 678 -11.26 22.90 56.57
C ARG A 678 -12.63 23.52 56.90
N LYS A 679 -13.24 24.28 55.93
CA LYS A 679 -14.59 24.81 56.09
C LYS A 679 -15.61 23.69 55.87
N ILE A 680 -16.56 23.58 56.78
CA ILE A 680 -17.70 22.66 56.63
C ILE A 680 -18.59 23.21 55.49
N VAL A 681 -18.62 22.48 54.35
CA VAL A 681 -19.45 22.78 53.19
C VAL A 681 -20.86 22.27 53.36
N LEU A 682 -20.99 21.03 53.85
CA LEU A 682 -22.25 20.45 54.35
C LEU A 682 -22.06 19.95 55.77
N PRO A 683 -23.02 20.19 56.67
CA PRO A 683 -22.93 19.76 58.06
C PRO A 683 -22.84 18.24 58.18
N ILE A 684 -22.16 17.74 59.20
CA ILE A 684 -21.94 16.30 59.43
C ILE A 684 -23.21 15.73 60.08
N ARG A 685 -24.25 15.52 59.29
CA ARG A 685 -25.57 15.03 59.77
C ARG A 685 -26.19 13.96 58.85
N TYR A 686 -25.65 13.77 57.64
CA TYR A 686 -26.21 12.86 56.63
C TYR A 686 -25.90 11.40 56.96
N GLN A 687 -26.78 10.48 56.60
CA GLN A 687 -26.59 9.03 56.72
C GLN A 687 -25.70 8.49 55.61
N GLY A 688 -25.56 9.21 54.47
CA GLY A 688 -24.67 8.86 53.38
C GLY A 688 -24.52 10.04 52.43
N ILE A 689 -23.36 10.11 51.77
CA ILE A 689 -23.04 11.03 50.67
C ILE A 689 -22.41 10.22 49.56
N SER A 690 -23.03 10.24 48.37
CA SER A 690 -22.58 9.53 47.16
C SER A 690 -22.04 10.52 46.13
N ASN A 691 -20.93 10.23 45.48
CA ASN A 691 -20.45 11.03 44.37
C ASN A 691 -21.15 10.65 43.07
N LEU A 692 -21.69 11.61 42.33
CA LEU A 692 -22.40 11.46 41.07
C LEU A 692 -21.61 12.13 39.93
N LYS A 693 -21.87 11.77 38.70
CA LYS A 693 -21.28 12.46 37.53
C LYS A 693 -21.68 13.95 37.50
N GLY A 694 -20.86 14.78 36.84
CA GLY A 694 -21.12 16.22 36.68
C GLY A 694 -20.92 17.04 37.96
N GLY A 695 -20.19 16.54 38.97
CA GLY A 695 -19.86 17.25 40.20
C GLY A 695 -20.98 17.32 41.23
N TYR A 696 -22.03 16.51 41.07
CA TYR A 696 -23.13 16.38 42.03
C TYR A 696 -22.82 15.34 43.10
N GLN A 697 -23.34 15.59 44.30
CA GLN A 697 -23.32 14.64 45.41
C GLN A 697 -24.77 14.26 45.81
N GLY A 698 -25.04 12.96 45.89
CA GLY A 698 -26.30 12.44 46.43
C GLY A 698 -26.29 12.51 47.95
N LEU A 699 -27.31 13.06 48.55
CA LEU A 699 -27.48 13.19 49.98
C LEU A 699 -28.53 12.19 50.49
N LEU A 700 -28.22 11.45 51.54
CA LEU A 700 -29.16 10.57 52.22
C LEU A 700 -29.40 11.08 53.63
N LEU A 701 -30.67 11.42 53.96
CA LEU A 701 -31.10 11.84 55.29
C LEU A 701 -32.51 11.30 55.53
N ASN A 702 -32.76 10.70 56.69
CA ASN A 702 -34.04 10.12 57.05
C ASN A 702 -34.66 9.19 56.00
N ARG A 703 -33.83 8.33 55.42
CA ARG A 703 -34.19 7.41 54.33
C ARG A 703 -34.71 8.09 53.03
N LYS A 704 -34.48 9.40 52.92
CA LYS A 704 -34.77 10.19 51.70
C LYS A 704 -33.50 10.67 51.04
N PHE A 705 -33.57 10.83 49.72
CA PHE A 705 -32.44 11.26 48.90
C PHE A 705 -32.63 12.69 48.40
N GLY A 706 -31.53 13.43 48.35
CA GLY A 706 -31.44 14.76 47.76
C GLY A 706 -30.18 14.90 46.94
N LEU A 707 -29.89 16.07 46.47
CA LEU A 707 -28.71 16.41 45.66
C LEU A 707 -28.02 17.64 46.22
N TYR A 708 -26.70 17.67 46.00
CA TYR A 708 -25.89 18.87 46.23
C TYR A 708 -24.87 19.02 45.15
N HIS A 709 -24.60 20.26 44.72
CA HIS A 709 -23.53 20.58 43.78
C HIS A 709 -22.57 21.59 44.39
N TYR A 710 -21.36 21.16 44.71
CA TYR A 710 -20.40 22.01 45.48
C TYR A 710 -20.06 23.33 44.79
N LYS A 711 -19.66 23.30 43.49
CA LYS A 711 -19.23 24.52 42.78
C LYS A 711 -20.37 25.49 42.49
N ARG A 712 -21.58 25.00 42.23
CA ARG A 712 -22.78 25.79 41.90
C ARG A 712 -23.53 26.20 43.15
N LYS A 713 -23.21 25.65 44.34
CA LYS A 713 -23.89 25.84 45.60
C LYS A 713 -25.41 25.56 45.56
N ILE A 714 -25.79 24.59 44.72
CA ILE A 714 -27.20 24.21 44.55
C ILE A 714 -27.49 23.01 45.46
N LYS A 715 -28.63 23.02 46.13
CA LYS A 715 -29.08 21.97 47.02
C LYS A 715 -30.53 21.66 46.81
N ILE A 716 -30.82 20.36 46.59
CA ILE A 716 -32.19 19.81 46.69
C ILE A 716 -32.25 19.01 47.98
N GLU A 717 -33.13 19.43 48.92
CA GLU A 717 -33.29 18.76 50.18
C GLU A 717 -33.74 17.29 49.98
N PRO A 718 -33.35 16.38 50.89
CA PRO A 718 -33.72 14.97 50.82
C PRO A 718 -35.22 14.76 50.95
N LYS A 719 -35.88 14.47 49.82
CA LYS A 719 -37.32 14.27 49.71
C LYS A 719 -37.71 13.06 48.83
N PHE A 720 -36.81 12.56 48.04
CA PHE A 720 -37.04 11.45 47.07
C PHE A 720 -36.85 10.08 47.76
N SER A 721 -37.57 9.06 47.24
CA SER A 721 -37.50 7.69 47.74
C SER A 721 -36.32 6.90 47.19
N ALA A 722 -35.66 7.40 46.19
CA ALA A 722 -34.43 6.84 45.60
C ALA A 722 -33.43 7.93 45.23
N LEU A 723 -32.18 7.56 45.07
CA LEU A 723 -31.12 8.47 44.62
C LEU A 723 -31.48 9.03 43.24
N PRO A 724 -31.55 10.35 43.08
CA PRO A 724 -31.79 10.97 41.76
C PRO A 724 -30.72 10.54 40.72
N ARG A 725 -31.15 10.16 39.52
CA ARG A 725 -30.31 9.76 38.42
C ARG A 725 -30.21 10.87 37.37
N PRO A 726 -29.05 11.18 36.83
CA PRO A 726 -28.93 12.12 35.73
C PRO A 726 -29.85 11.69 34.57
N TYR A 727 -30.53 12.65 33.97
CA TYR A 727 -31.41 12.39 32.81
C TYR A 727 -30.61 12.12 31.56
N SER A 728 -29.50 12.85 31.32
CA SER A 728 -28.56 12.60 30.24
C SER A 728 -27.16 12.27 30.78
N LEU A 729 -26.29 11.69 29.95
CA LEU A 729 -24.89 11.37 30.31
C LEU A 729 -23.91 12.52 30.00
N GLN A 730 -24.39 13.65 29.52
CA GLN A 730 -23.58 14.84 29.23
C GLN A 730 -23.02 15.45 30.52
N GLU A 731 -21.84 16.05 30.45
CA GLU A 731 -21.16 16.65 31.62
C GLU A 731 -21.94 17.85 32.19
N ASP A 732 -22.68 18.59 31.36
CA ASP A 732 -23.47 19.75 31.75
C ASP A 732 -24.92 19.42 32.16
N ASN A 733 -25.23 18.16 32.35
CA ASN A 733 -26.59 17.73 32.69
C ASN A 733 -27.12 18.43 33.94
N ARG A 734 -28.29 19.05 33.86
CA ARG A 734 -28.99 19.71 34.96
C ARG A 734 -30.36 19.09 35.25
N LEU A 735 -30.69 17.99 34.63
CA LEU A 735 -31.97 17.30 34.72
C LEU A 735 -31.80 15.96 35.43
N PHE A 736 -32.70 15.64 36.36
CA PHE A 736 -32.62 14.42 37.15
C PHE A 736 -33.95 13.67 37.14
N ILE A 737 -33.88 12.40 36.86
CA ILE A 737 -34.97 11.46 37.06
C ILE A 737 -35.05 11.18 38.56
N VAL A 738 -36.22 11.47 39.16
CA VAL A 738 -36.50 11.31 40.56
C VAL A 738 -37.60 10.30 40.79
N ARG A 739 -37.62 9.72 41.97
CA ARG A 739 -38.65 8.74 42.38
C ARG A 739 -39.34 9.18 43.67
N LYS A 740 -40.66 9.17 43.65
CA LYS A 740 -41.50 9.30 44.86
C LYS A 740 -42.37 8.01 44.97
N ALA A 741 -42.26 7.31 46.06
CA ALA A 741 -42.85 5.98 46.23
C ALA A 741 -42.41 5.04 45.08
N LYS A 742 -43.34 4.60 44.24
CA LYS A 742 -43.05 3.72 43.10
C LYS A 742 -42.90 4.48 41.73
N SER A 743 -43.36 5.73 41.66
CA SER A 743 -43.50 6.48 40.42
C SER A 743 -42.32 7.43 40.17
N TYR A 744 -42.01 7.64 38.95
CA TYR A 744 -40.89 8.46 38.43
C TYR A 744 -41.39 9.80 37.91
N GLY A 745 -40.55 10.84 38.05
CA GLY A 745 -40.71 12.17 37.50
C GLY A 745 -39.36 12.76 37.06
N LEU A 746 -39.37 13.93 36.47
CA LEU A 746 -38.18 14.68 36.04
C LEU A 746 -38.17 16.03 36.75
N VAL A 747 -37.00 16.37 37.32
CA VAL A 747 -36.78 17.66 37.94
C VAL A 747 -35.50 18.30 37.36
N ASP A 748 -35.44 19.65 37.43
CA ASP A 748 -34.18 20.36 37.20
C ASP A 748 -33.28 20.32 38.41
N ASP A 749 -32.10 20.91 38.33
CA ASP A 749 -31.09 20.94 39.41
C ASP A 749 -31.50 21.83 40.61
N LYS A 750 -32.51 22.65 40.43
CA LYS A 750 -33.14 23.45 41.52
C LYS A 750 -34.31 22.72 42.17
N GLY A 751 -34.72 21.57 41.67
CA GLY A 751 -35.78 20.78 42.19
C GLY A 751 -37.19 21.13 41.69
N LYS A 752 -37.26 21.95 40.58
CA LYS A 752 -38.51 22.25 39.88
C LYS A 752 -38.96 21.03 39.07
N GLU A 753 -40.18 20.65 39.21
CA GLU A 753 -40.79 19.52 38.51
C GLU A 753 -41.10 19.91 37.06
N LEU A 754 -40.47 19.18 36.08
CA LEU A 754 -40.68 19.30 34.65
C LEU A 754 -41.65 18.23 34.16
N ILE A 755 -41.57 17.03 34.75
CA ILE A 755 -42.50 15.92 34.55
C ILE A 755 -42.98 15.48 35.93
N SER A 756 -44.29 15.45 36.16
CA SER A 756 -44.87 15.05 37.44
C SER A 756 -44.53 13.58 37.77
N THR A 757 -44.40 13.31 39.07
CA THR A 757 -44.01 11.98 39.59
C THR A 757 -45.20 11.01 39.58
N LYS A 758 -45.62 10.52 38.44
CA LYS A 758 -46.71 9.60 38.23
C LYS A 758 -46.50 8.52 37.20
N TYR A 759 -45.31 8.41 36.60
CA TYR A 759 -45.02 7.48 35.55
C TYR A 759 -44.25 6.26 36.07
N ASP A 760 -44.48 5.08 35.45
CA ASP A 760 -43.79 3.83 35.83
C ASP A 760 -42.33 3.83 35.43
N LYS A 761 -41.99 4.55 34.39
CA LYS A 761 -40.60 4.68 33.94
C LYS A 761 -40.40 5.96 33.12
N ILE A 762 -39.20 6.56 33.21
CA ILE A 762 -38.77 7.69 32.39
C ILE A 762 -37.39 7.33 31.84
N GLU A 763 -37.19 7.49 30.54
CA GLU A 763 -35.92 7.33 29.89
C GLU A 763 -35.56 8.57 29.04
N TYR A 764 -34.29 8.77 28.85
CA TYR A 764 -33.74 9.82 28.00
C TYR A 764 -34.13 9.55 26.54
N TRP A 765 -34.66 10.56 25.86
CA TRP A 765 -34.86 10.55 24.41
C TRP A 765 -34.08 11.66 23.72
N THR A 766 -34.31 12.91 24.15
CA THR A 766 -33.52 14.09 23.79
C THR A 766 -33.46 15.05 24.99
N ASP A 767 -32.77 16.16 24.83
CA ASP A 767 -32.67 17.20 25.88
C ASP A 767 -34.02 17.92 26.17
N SER A 768 -35.01 17.75 25.33
CA SER A 768 -36.37 18.33 25.46
C SER A 768 -37.50 17.33 25.46
N VAL A 769 -37.27 16.08 25.08
CA VAL A 769 -38.26 15.02 24.96
C VAL A 769 -37.88 13.82 25.80
N ALA A 770 -38.77 13.36 26.66
CA ALA A 770 -38.60 12.14 27.43
C ALA A 770 -39.49 10.99 26.89
N LEU A 771 -39.01 9.79 27.00
CA LEU A 771 -39.75 8.57 26.79
C LEU A 771 -40.39 8.17 28.13
N LEU A 772 -41.72 8.14 28.17
CA LEU A 772 -42.53 7.88 29.39
C LEU A 772 -43.30 6.57 29.25
N LYS A 773 -43.25 5.76 30.31
CA LYS A 773 -44.12 4.58 30.45
C LYS A 773 -45.26 4.91 31.44
N ASN A 774 -46.48 4.67 31.02
CA ASN A 774 -47.65 4.87 31.87
C ASN A 774 -48.04 3.60 32.65
N GLU A 775 -49.01 3.70 33.53
CA GLU A 775 -49.51 2.60 34.37
C GLU A 775 -50.13 1.46 33.56
N THR A 776 -50.59 1.71 32.33
CA THR A 776 -51.13 0.66 31.43
C THR A 776 -50.03 -0.09 30.70
N GLY A 777 -48.75 0.26 30.91
CA GLY A 777 -47.60 -0.36 30.29
C GLY A 777 -47.19 0.20 28.92
N ASP A 778 -47.95 1.16 28.40
CA ASP A 778 -47.67 1.79 27.13
C ASP A 778 -46.58 2.88 27.23
N TRP A 779 -45.69 2.89 26.27
CA TRP A 779 -44.72 3.94 26.09
C TRP A 779 -45.20 5.02 25.16
N PHE A 780 -44.79 6.30 25.40
CA PHE A 780 -45.03 7.43 24.52
C PHE A 780 -43.96 8.51 24.72
N LEU A 781 -43.84 9.42 23.77
CA LEU A 781 -42.91 10.54 23.81
C LEU A 781 -43.61 11.78 24.38
N TYR A 782 -42.93 12.48 25.25
CA TYR A 782 -43.41 13.69 25.91
C TYR A 782 -42.35 14.79 25.86
N ASN A 783 -42.70 15.91 25.19
CA ASN A 783 -41.88 17.10 25.24
C ASN A 783 -42.19 17.88 26.54
N PHE A 784 -41.20 17.90 27.45
CA PHE A 784 -41.35 18.50 28.79
C PHE A 784 -41.10 20.00 28.78
N ILE A 785 -40.61 20.62 27.70
CA ILE A 785 -40.46 22.06 27.53
C ILE A 785 -41.80 22.69 27.23
N ASN A 786 -42.52 22.22 26.22
CA ASN A 786 -43.83 22.71 25.84
C ASN A 786 -45.00 21.96 26.50
N LYS A 787 -44.71 20.94 27.33
CA LYS A 787 -45.66 20.11 28.08
C LYS A 787 -46.67 19.36 27.20
N GLN A 788 -46.21 18.90 26.04
CA GLN A 788 -47.08 18.22 25.08
C GLN A 788 -46.66 16.76 24.86
N ARG A 789 -47.64 15.86 24.78
CA ARG A 789 -47.45 14.50 24.28
C ARG A 789 -47.30 14.58 22.77
N LEU A 790 -46.21 13.96 22.25
CA LEU A 790 -46.03 13.86 20.80
C LEU A 790 -47.10 12.92 20.21
N LYS A 791 -47.66 13.29 19.03
CA LYS A 791 -48.71 12.54 18.35
C LYS A 791 -48.16 11.20 17.81
N THR A 792 -47.94 10.25 18.69
CA THR A 792 -47.61 8.86 18.35
C THR A 792 -48.64 7.94 19.01
N LYS A 793 -49.10 6.88 18.32
CA LYS A 793 -49.80 5.81 18.98
C LYS A 793 -48.88 5.22 20.07
N GLY A 794 -49.43 4.86 21.24
CA GLY A 794 -48.66 4.22 22.27
C GLY A 794 -48.11 2.86 21.78
N PHE A 795 -46.99 2.45 22.24
CA PHE A 795 -46.33 1.18 21.91
C PHE A 795 -45.93 0.44 23.19
N SER A 796 -45.96 -0.91 23.14
CA SER A 796 -45.68 -1.74 24.30
C SER A 796 -44.16 -1.96 24.50
N GLN A 797 -43.37 -1.92 23.43
CA GLN A 797 -41.94 -2.16 23.46
C GLN A 797 -41.19 -1.11 22.65
N ILE A 798 -39.93 -0.87 23.03
CA ILE A 798 -38.96 -0.02 22.32
C ILE A 798 -37.59 -0.60 22.42
N GLN A 799 -36.88 -0.64 21.31
CA GLN A 799 -35.46 -1.03 21.22
C GLN A 799 -34.71 0.02 20.40
N TYR A 800 -33.63 0.55 20.94
CA TYR A 800 -32.77 1.49 20.20
C TYR A 800 -31.98 0.75 19.15
N LEU A 801 -32.14 1.13 17.88
CA LEU A 801 -31.40 0.55 16.77
C LEU A 801 -30.08 1.28 16.55
N LYS A 802 -30.13 2.61 16.43
CA LYS A 802 -28.94 3.45 16.21
C LYS A 802 -29.12 4.80 16.91
N LYS A 803 -27.98 5.41 17.34
CA LYS A 803 -27.95 6.73 17.96
C LYS A 803 -26.77 7.53 17.39
N ASP A 804 -27.07 8.70 16.84
CA ASP A 804 -26.07 9.71 16.48
C ASP A 804 -26.27 10.97 17.32
N HIS A 805 -25.34 11.94 17.27
CA HIS A 805 -25.41 13.17 18.08
C HIS A 805 -26.77 13.85 18.04
N ASP A 806 -27.46 13.79 16.93
CA ASP A 806 -28.67 14.55 16.66
C ASP A 806 -29.94 13.71 16.40
N GLU A 807 -29.82 12.41 16.17
CA GLU A 807 -30.99 11.56 15.87
C GLU A 807 -30.91 10.22 16.60
N ILE A 808 -32.05 9.79 17.12
CA ILE A 808 -32.27 8.47 17.69
C ILE A 808 -33.29 7.76 16.84
N ILE A 809 -32.97 6.57 16.35
CA ILE A 809 -33.90 5.69 15.65
C ILE A 809 -34.16 4.48 16.53
N ALA A 810 -35.42 4.17 16.75
CA ALA A 810 -35.84 3.04 17.56
C ALA A 810 -36.89 2.19 16.85
N LEU A 811 -36.78 0.89 17.06
CA LEU A 811 -37.81 -0.10 16.76
C LEU A 811 -38.90 -0.01 17.84
N VAL A 812 -40.14 0.16 17.45
CA VAL A 812 -41.28 0.20 18.35
C VAL A 812 -42.28 -0.88 17.95
N SER A 813 -42.99 -1.47 18.92
CA SER A 813 -43.96 -2.50 18.63
C SER A 813 -45.22 -2.41 19.48
N LYS A 814 -46.35 -2.80 18.87
CA LYS A 814 -47.64 -3.11 19.50
C LYS A 814 -48.26 -4.28 18.74
N GLY A 815 -47.61 -5.48 18.91
CA GLY A 815 -47.92 -6.69 18.15
C GLY A 815 -47.24 -6.75 16.78
N LYS A 816 -47.01 -5.63 16.14
CA LYS A 816 -46.21 -5.48 14.90
C LYS A 816 -45.17 -4.40 15.10
N TYR A 817 -44.02 -4.50 14.38
CA TYR A 817 -42.94 -3.57 14.47
C TYR A 817 -43.09 -2.36 13.55
N GLY A 818 -42.57 -1.23 13.99
CA GLY A 818 -42.45 0.02 13.26
C GLY A 818 -41.16 0.74 13.64
N ILE A 819 -40.81 1.83 12.94
CA ILE A 819 -39.62 2.64 13.20
C ILE A 819 -39.99 4.04 13.61
N LEU A 820 -39.43 4.47 14.73
CA LEU A 820 -39.62 5.81 15.31
C LEU A 820 -38.29 6.58 15.30
N SER A 821 -38.35 7.81 14.79
CA SER A 821 -37.25 8.78 14.89
C SER A 821 -37.66 9.92 15.80
N ASN A 822 -36.73 10.37 16.65
CA ASN A 822 -36.97 11.54 17.50
C ASN A 822 -37.09 12.86 16.72
N ARG A 823 -36.56 12.95 15.50
CA ARG A 823 -36.62 14.12 14.62
C ARG A 823 -37.79 14.07 13.64
N ARG A 824 -38.00 12.90 13.03
CA ARG A 824 -38.89 12.71 11.88
C ARG A 824 -40.21 12.02 12.24
N GLY A 825 -40.42 11.66 13.51
CA GLY A 825 -41.60 10.95 13.98
C GLY A 825 -41.65 9.49 13.54
N LEU A 826 -42.82 8.92 13.33
CA LEU A 826 -42.98 7.53 12.88
C LEU A 826 -42.55 7.43 11.40
N LEU A 827 -41.40 6.82 11.18
CA LEU A 827 -40.82 6.60 9.85
C LEU A 827 -41.50 5.44 9.13
N ILE A 828 -41.70 4.32 9.83
CA ILE A 828 -42.34 3.12 9.32
C ILE A 828 -43.49 2.76 10.28
N PRO A 829 -44.71 2.55 9.78
CA PRO A 829 -45.84 2.18 10.62
C PRO A 829 -45.65 0.80 11.26
N MET A 830 -46.35 0.57 12.40
CA MET A 830 -46.30 -0.70 13.12
C MET A 830 -47.15 -1.76 12.42
N GLU A 831 -46.64 -2.32 11.32
CA GLU A 831 -47.37 -3.25 10.45
C GLU A 831 -46.52 -4.48 10.05
N TYR A 832 -45.27 -4.52 10.42
CA TYR A 832 -44.26 -5.52 9.98
C TYR A 832 -43.99 -6.55 11.06
N ASP A 833 -43.66 -7.78 10.65
CA ASP A 833 -43.28 -8.88 11.55
C ASP A 833 -41.80 -8.78 11.94
N LEU A 834 -40.98 -8.21 11.07
CA LEU A 834 -39.56 -7.95 11.33
C LEU A 834 -39.16 -6.63 10.64
N ILE A 835 -38.35 -5.84 11.34
CA ILE A 835 -37.70 -4.65 10.77
C ILE A 835 -36.29 -4.52 11.38
N TYR A 836 -35.31 -4.24 10.54
CA TYR A 836 -34.00 -3.77 11.00
C TYR A 836 -33.42 -2.75 10.01
N ASN A 837 -32.44 -1.96 10.47
CA ASN A 837 -31.83 -0.90 9.65
C ASN A 837 -30.47 -1.34 9.09
N LEU A 838 -30.40 -1.49 7.79
CA LEU A 838 -29.17 -1.77 7.03
C LEU A 838 -28.36 -0.51 6.74
N GLY A 839 -29.00 0.66 6.74
CA GLY A 839 -28.36 1.92 6.35
C GLY A 839 -27.63 2.65 7.48
N SER A 840 -26.98 3.74 7.14
CA SER A 840 -26.41 4.68 8.12
C SER A 840 -27.49 5.49 8.83
N MET A 841 -27.14 6.19 9.91
CA MET A 841 -28.07 7.12 10.58
C MET A 841 -28.52 8.27 9.67
N LYS A 842 -27.64 8.76 8.81
CA LYS A 842 -27.96 9.85 7.86
C LYS A 842 -28.85 9.37 6.72
N GLN A 843 -28.68 8.14 6.29
CA GLN A 843 -29.42 7.51 5.21
C GLN A 843 -29.84 6.09 5.62
N PRO A 844 -30.83 5.96 6.49
CA PRO A 844 -31.33 4.65 6.90
C PRO A 844 -32.00 3.91 5.75
N MET A 845 -31.78 2.60 5.70
CA MET A 845 -32.42 1.67 4.80
C MET A 845 -33.00 0.55 5.64
N PHE A 846 -34.30 0.46 5.64
CA PHE A 846 -35.00 -0.51 6.47
C PHE A 846 -35.32 -1.76 5.66
N PHE A 847 -34.79 -2.89 6.09
CA PHE A 847 -35.31 -4.20 5.73
C PHE A 847 -36.61 -4.42 6.48
N THR A 848 -37.67 -4.78 5.81
CA THR A 848 -38.98 -5.05 6.41
C THR A 848 -39.52 -6.35 5.89
N GLU A 849 -40.21 -7.08 6.76
CA GLU A 849 -40.85 -8.34 6.45
C GLU A 849 -42.33 -8.32 6.88
N ARG A 850 -43.17 -8.91 6.06
CA ARG A 850 -44.51 -9.33 6.41
C ARG A 850 -44.75 -10.77 6.02
N GLN A 851 -45.14 -11.58 6.98
CA GLN A 851 -45.57 -12.95 6.71
C GLN A 851 -46.91 -12.98 5.96
N TYR A 852 -46.98 -13.81 4.90
CA TYR A 852 -48.15 -13.94 4.05
C TYR A 852 -48.63 -15.41 4.03
N SER A 853 -49.97 -15.63 4.12
CA SER A 853 -50.65 -16.93 3.93
C SER A 853 -49.98 -18.12 4.66
N GLY A 854 -50.15 -18.23 5.97
CA GLY A 854 -49.79 -19.44 6.74
C GLY A 854 -48.31 -19.67 6.91
N GLY A 855 -47.45 -18.66 6.76
CA GLY A 855 -46.04 -18.73 7.16
C GLY A 855 -45.04 -19.32 6.12
N LYS A 856 -45.49 -19.62 4.88
CA LYS A 856 -44.62 -20.18 3.84
C LYS A 856 -44.06 -19.15 2.86
N ASN A 857 -44.65 -17.96 2.83
CA ASN A 857 -44.19 -16.86 1.98
C ASN A 857 -43.96 -15.58 2.80
N PHE A 858 -42.96 -14.84 2.42
CA PHE A 858 -42.52 -13.61 3.08
C PHE A 858 -42.54 -12.47 2.07
N VAL A 859 -43.17 -11.36 2.39
CA VAL A 859 -43.04 -10.12 1.63
C VAL A 859 -41.92 -9.32 2.22
N VAL A 860 -40.78 -9.34 1.55
CA VAL A 860 -39.59 -8.59 1.95
C VAL A 860 -39.51 -7.29 1.17
N SER A 861 -39.30 -6.18 1.88
CA SER A 861 -39.17 -4.86 1.22
C SER A 861 -38.00 -4.08 1.79
N TYR A 862 -37.38 -3.28 0.93
CA TYR A 862 -36.46 -2.24 1.36
C TYR A 862 -37.15 -0.88 1.30
N ILE A 863 -37.17 -0.19 2.44
CA ILE A 863 -37.76 1.13 2.58
C ILE A 863 -36.64 2.12 2.90
N ASN A 864 -36.48 3.13 2.05
CA ASN A 864 -35.44 4.12 2.22
C ASN A 864 -35.81 5.23 3.23
N PHE A 865 -34.89 6.11 3.52
CA PHE A 865 -35.07 7.24 4.45
C PHE A 865 -36.15 8.24 4.03
N GLN A 866 -36.58 8.23 2.77
CA GLN A 866 -37.71 9.02 2.26
C GLN A 866 -39.04 8.31 2.43
N ARG A 867 -39.11 7.19 3.11
CA ARG A 867 -40.26 6.30 3.29
C ARG A 867 -40.79 5.67 1.99
N LYS A 868 -39.96 5.62 0.96
CA LYS A 868 -40.26 4.99 -0.32
C LYS A 868 -39.79 3.54 -0.30
N THR A 869 -40.70 2.62 -0.67
CA THR A 869 -40.30 1.24 -0.97
C THR A 869 -39.51 1.24 -2.29
N ILE A 870 -38.27 0.89 -2.24
CA ILE A 870 -37.36 0.90 -3.41
C ILE A 870 -37.14 -0.49 -4.01
N TRP A 871 -37.44 -1.51 -3.23
CA TRP A 871 -37.44 -2.90 -3.68
C TRP A 871 -38.45 -3.69 -2.86
N ASN A 872 -39.16 -4.61 -3.51
CA ASN A 872 -40.16 -5.45 -2.87
C ASN A 872 -40.21 -6.81 -3.57
N LYS A 873 -40.26 -7.89 -2.82
CA LYS A 873 -40.30 -9.25 -3.35
C LYS A 873 -41.12 -10.19 -2.44
N ILE A 874 -41.93 -11.04 -3.05
CA ILE A 874 -42.49 -12.19 -2.37
C ILE A 874 -41.49 -13.32 -2.48
N MET A 875 -41.05 -13.87 -1.36
CA MET A 875 -40.05 -14.91 -1.26
C MET A 875 -40.61 -16.17 -0.62
N LYS A 876 -40.17 -17.33 -1.11
CA LYS A 876 -40.34 -18.59 -0.39
C LYS A 876 -39.36 -18.63 0.78
N GLU A 877 -39.65 -19.44 1.76
CA GLU A 877 -38.85 -19.61 2.99
C GLU A 877 -37.34 -19.80 2.72
N ALA A 878 -36.98 -20.66 1.76
CA ALA A 878 -35.57 -20.90 1.41
C ALA A 878 -34.82 -19.67 0.88
N ASP A 879 -35.44 -18.82 0.04
CA ASP A 879 -34.83 -17.59 -0.45
C ASP A 879 -34.88 -16.48 0.60
N TYR A 880 -35.90 -16.46 1.44
CA TYR A 880 -35.99 -15.54 2.56
C TYR A 880 -34.83 -15.71 3.54
N HIS A 881 -34.49 -16.94 3.96
CA HIS A 881 -33.36 -17.21 4.84
C HIS A 881 -32.00 -16.85 4.23
N ARG A 882 -31.89 -16.79 2.91
CA ARG A 882 -30.66 -16.39 2.23
C ARG A 882 -30.44 -14.87 2.26
N ILE A 883 -31.50 -14.06 2.37
CA ILE A 883 -31.38 -12.59 2.41
C ILE A 883 -31.52 -12.02 3.82
N LEU A 884 -31.89 -12.82 4.78
CA LEU A 884 -32.04 -12.42 6.18
C LEU A 884 -30.67 -12.25 6.85
N CYS A 885 -30.51 -11.19 7.63
CA CYS A 885 -29.34 -11.04 8.51
C CYS A 885 -29.48 -11.97 9.71
N GLU A 886 -28.55 -12.88 9.92
CA GLU A 886 -28.56 -13.85 11.02
C GLU A 886 -28.33 -13.23 12.42
N GLN A 887 -27.97 -11.94 12.48
CA GLN A 887 -27.70 -11.22 13.74
C GLN A 887 -28.96 -10.61 14.38
N TYR A 888 -30.09 -10.63 13.69
CA TYR A 888 -31.37 -10.05 14.13
C TYR A 888 -32.45 -11.08 14.36
#